data_e07ae4b3ec7f8c25c5eb10c8457c633d
#
_entry.id   e07ae4b3ec7f8c25c5eb10c8457c633d
#
_cell.length_a   1.000
_cell.length_b   1.000
_cell.length_c   1.000
_cell.angle_alpha   90.00
_cell.angle_beta   90.00
_cell.angle_gamma   90.00
#
_symmetry.space_group_name_H-M   'P 1'
#
loop_
_entity.id
_entity.type
_entity.pdbx_description
1 polymer ?
#
loop_
_entity_poly.entity_id
_entity_poly.type
_entity_poly.pdbx_seq_one_letter_code
_entity_poly.pdbx_strand_id
1 'polypeptide(L)'
;MLNPPNILLVTPPFTQLNTPYPATAYLKGFLKTKGIAASQMDLGIETILQLFSQNGITQIFEQVEEKDLDFPSKKIFSQRAKYIATIEDVIAFLQGENQALTTKINQRNFLPEAARFAHLKELDFAFKGLNQTDKAKYLSTLYLEDLGDFITNNIDSNFGFSRYAERLGRSAASFEEIYLELGKPLTMLEEMMIGELIKKISEVESSISEGKDKSVLVGTSALSLSLALRPLSLVCFSVPFPGNLFSAFRGAQYIKKHFPNVKIAVGGGFANTELRSVSDPRVFEFFDFITLDDGERPLLNLIELIEGKRELKNLKRTFALENNEIKYFNGSIENDFALRETGTPDYDGLPIKKYISVMEMINPMHRLWSDGQWNKLTLAHGCYWGKCTFCDISLDYIQRYEPANAKMMVDRMEEMIAQNNLTGFHFVDEAAPPSLMKELAIEIIRRNLKVTWWTNIRFEKSFTIDLCRLLKASGCIAVSGGLEVASDRLLALIEKGVTVEQVARVTADFTEAGIMVHAYLMYGYPTQTIQETIDSLEMVRQLFEADIIQSGFWHRFALTVHSPIALDPDKYGIEITTLKKGDFANNDLEYIDKTGCDHSQFSEGLKKSLFNYMHGIGFEIPLQDWFEKKIPKSKIDKDFIEDSLNQMRLPDPKDHQRVIWLGDFPQTVPVKKKTEFKVKGYKGEPMLMNAEYADWFMSQIKNISIKNEKVVTYKEWADTFRERFDHPFAMFYMSGDAENLMKVGLVVV
;
A
#
# COMPACT_ATOMS: atom_id res chain seq x y z
N MET A 1 -7.86 32.95 26.44
CA MET A 1 -7.66 32.11 25.25
C MET A 1 -8.50 30.88 25.46
N LEU A 2 -9.39 30.55 24.52
CA LEU A 2 -10.13 29.29 24.53
C LEU A 2 -9.10 28.16 24.43
N ASN A 3 -9.26 27.11 25.25
CA ASN A 3 -8.38 25.95 25.17
C ASN A 3 -8.60 25.20 23.84
N PRO A 4 -7.53 24.68 23.19
CA PRO A 4 -7.68 23.92 21.95
C PRO A 4 -8.63 22.71 22.14
N PRO A 5 -9.42 22.34 21.12
CA PRO A 5 -10.35 21.22 21.20
C PRO A 5 -9.62 19.89 21.40
N ASN A 6 -10.26 18.94 22.06
CA ASN A 6 -9.79 17.57 22.20
C ASN A 6 -10.27 16.75 20.99
N ILE A 7 -9.37 16.06 20.28
CA ILE A 7 -9.62 15.44 18.99
C ILE A 7 -9.29 13.95 19.07
N LEU A 8 -10.18 13.10 18.54
CA LEU A 8 -9.94 11.68 18.34
C LEU A 8 -10.00 11.34 16.84
N LEU A 9 -8.91 10.80 16.30
CA LEU A 9 -8.80 10.32 14.94
C LEU A 9 -9.01 8.79 14.93
N VAL A 10 -9.94 8.29 14.12
CA VAL A 10 -10.36 6.89 14.13
C VAL A 10 -10.27 6.30 12.72
N THR A 11 -9.58 5.16 12.58
CA THR A 11 -9.75 4.26 11.44
C THR A 11 -10.83 3.24 11.81
N PRO A 12 -12.00 3.25 11.15
CA PRO A 12 -13.09 2.32 11.47
C PRO A 12 -12.83 0.91 10.94
N PRO A 13 -13.42 -0.16 11.51
CA PRO A 13 -13.33 -1.54 11.04
C PRO A 13 -13.89 -1.73 9.62
N PHE A 14 -13.32 -2.62 8.79
CA PHE A 14 -12.02 -3.25 8.95
C PHE A 14 -11.11 -2.83 7.83
N THR A 15 -9.82 -2.79 8.13
CA THR A 15 -8.75 -2.63 7.15
C THR A 15 -7.83 -3.85 7.19
N GLN A 16 -6.68 -3.77 6.52
CA GLN A 16 -5.66 -4.80 6.60
C GLN A 16 -5.20 -5.04 8.05
N LEU A 17 -4.96 -6.31 8.41
CA LEU A 17 -4.64 -6.70 9.79
C LEU A 17 -3.14 -6.66 10.11
N ASN A 18 -2.29 -6.45 9.12
CA ASN A 18 -0.84 -6.55 9.29
C ASN A 18 -0.13 -5.21 9.58
N THR A 19 -0.79 -4.08 9.31
CA THR A 19 -0.18 -2.74 9.48
C THR A 19 -1.28 -1.69 9.57
N PRO A 20 -1.07 -0.59 10.32
CA PRO A 20 -2.07 0.47 10.41
C PRO A 20 -2.27 1.17 9.06
N TYR A 21 -3.50 1.61 8.82
CA TYR A 21 -3.77 2.54 7.73
C TYR A 21 -3.18 3.92 8.09
N PRO A 22 -2.43 4.60 7.19
CA PRO A 22 -1.56 5.71 7.59
C PRO A 22 -2.29 7.04 7.89
N ALA A 23 -3.53 7.21 7.45
CA ALA A 23 -4.20 8.53 7.46
C ALA A 23 -4.24 9.20 8.83
N THR A 24 -4.58 8.46 9.90
CA THR A 24 -4.64 9.04 11.25
C THR A 24 -3.26 9.47 11.75
N ALA A 25 -2.20 8.71 11.42
CA ALA A 25 -0.83 9.06 11.78
C ALA A 25 -0.35 10.33 11.04
N TYR A 26 -0.72 10.49 9.76
CA TYR A 26 -0.43 11.72 8.99
C TYR A 26 -1.15 12.93 9.60
N LEU A 27 -2.45 12.83 9.84
CA LEU A 27 -3.22 13.92 10.44
C LEU A 27 -2.74 14.27 11.84
N LYS A 28 -2.37 13.27 12.67
CA LYS A 28 -1.80 13.51 13.99
C LYS A 28 -0.44 14.21 13.91
N GLY A 29 0.44 13.76 13.00
CA GLY A 29 1.72 14.40 12.74
C GLY A 29 1.55 15.86 12.28
N PHE A 30 0.61 16.12 11.38
CA PHE A 30 0.25 17.46 10.96
C PHE A 30 -0.26 18.33 12.11
N LEU A 31 -1.22 17.87 12.90
CA LEU A 31 -1.76 18.63 14.04
C LEU A 31 -0.67 18.97 15.07
N LYS A 32 0.29 18.08 15.27
CA LYS A 32 1.46 18.31 16.11
C LYS A 32 2.29 19.51 15.62
N THR A 33 2.44 19.69 14.29
CA THR A 33 3.13 20.89 13.73
C THR A 33 2.40 22.20 14.03
N LYS A 34 1.10 22.13 14.31
CA LYS A 34 0.24 23.26 14.67
C LYS A 34 0.10 23.45 16.19
N GLY A 35 0.79 22.62 17.00
CA GLY A 35 0.68 22.65 18.46
C GLY A 35 -0.67 22.15 18.97
N ILE A 36 -1.42 21.37 18.17
CA ILE A 36 -2.72 20.81 18.51
C ILE A 36 -2.53 19.35 18.89
N ALA A 37 -2.94 18.97 20.09
CA ALA A 37 -2.92 17.60 20.57
C ALA A 37 -4.10 16.80 19.98
N ALA A 38 -3.82 15.59 19.51
CA ALA A 38 -4.83 14.65 19.05
C ALA A 38 -4.51 13.24 19.50
N SER A 39 -5.54 12.47 19.83
CA SER A 39 -5.47 11.03 20.05
C SER A 39 -5.86 10.30 18.78
N GLN A 40 -5.43 9.05 18.64
CA GLN A 40 -5.81 8.21 17.50
C GLN A 40 -6.06 6.77 17.93
N MET A 41 -6.82 6.04 17.11
CA MET A 41 -7.01 4.60 17.24
C MET A 41 -7.26 3.93 15.88
N ASP A 42 -6.83 2.70 15.77
CA ASP A 42 -7.31 1.76 14.75
C ASP A 42 -8.33 0.83 15.42
N LEU A 43 -9.61 1.18 15.26
CA LEU A 43 -10.71 0.46 15.87
C LEU A 43 -10.85 -0.94 15.26
N GLY A 44 -10.36 -1.17 14.04
CA GLY A 44 -10.38 -2.46 13.37
C GLY A 44 -9.53 -3.49 14.09
N ILE A 45 -8.25 -3.19 14.31
CA ILE A 45 -7.36 -4.15 14.98
C ILE A 45 -7.76 -4.39 16.44
N GLU A 46 -8.21 -3.37 17.16
CA GLU A 46 -8.67 -3.54 18.55
C GLU A 46 -9.90 -4.48 18.61
N THR A 47 -10.86 -4.31 17.68
CA THR A 47 -12.04 -5.20 17.58
C THR A 47 -11.65 -6.62 17.22
N ILE A 48 -10.75 -6.82 16.24
CA ILE A 48 -10.28 -8.16 15.85
C ILE A 48 -9.58 -8.87 17.00
N LEU A 49 -8.75 -8.18 17.77
CA LEU A 49 -8.06 -8.78 18.91
C LEU A 49 -9.02 -9.16 20.04
N GLN A 50 -10.08 -8.40 20.26
CA GLN A 50 -11.15 -8.77 21.19
C GLN A 50 -11.92 -9.99 20.68
N LEU A 51 -12.31 -10.02 19.41
CA LEU A 51 -13.03 -11.12 18.77
C LEU A 51 -12.25 -12.43 18.80
N PHE A 52 -10.96 -12.40 18.44
CA PHE A 52 -10.06 -13.56 18.43
C PHE A 52 -9.28 -13.73 19.74
N SER A 53 -9.91 -13.45 20.86
CA SER A 53 -9.49 -13.85 22.21
C SER A 53 -10.21 -15.13 22.68
N GLN A 54 -9.73 -15.78 23.74
CA GLN A 54 -10.47 -16.91 24.35
C GLN A 54 -11.90 -16.52 24.71
N ASN A 55 -12.08 -15.34 25.29
CA ASN A 55 -13.41 -14.85 25.67
C ASN A 55 -14.28 -14.59 24.44
N GLY A 56 -13.76 -13.91 23.41
CA GLY A 56 -14.52 -13.59 22.19
C GLY A 56 -14.97 -14.86 21.44
N ILE A 57 -14.05 -15.83 21.24
CA ILE A 57 -14.38 -17.11 20.60
C ILE A 57 -15.35 -17.94 21.44
N THR A 58 -15.26 -17.89 22.78
CA THR A 58 -16.25 -18.55 23.65
C THR A 58 -17.63 -17.97 23.43
N GLN A 59 -17.75 -16.63 23.45
CA GLN A 59 -19.03 -15.94 23.21
C GLN A 59 -19.63 -16.26 21.83
N ILE A 60 -18.78 -16.38 20.79
CA ILE A 60 -19.21 -16.79 19.44
C ILE A 60 -19.88 -18.17 19.49
N PHE A 61 -19.24 -19.17 20.09
CA PHE A 61 -19.77 -20.52 20.15
C PHE A 61 -21.00 -20.65 21.07
N GLU A 62 -21.15 -19.79 22.06
CA GLU A 62 -22.32 -19.75 22.96
C GLU A 62 -23.59 -19.19 22.29
N GLN A 63 -23.45 -18.42 21.19
CA GLN A 63 -24.59 -17.85 20.47
C GLN A 63 -25.33 -18.81 19.55
N VAL A 64 -24.78 -20.00 19.29
CA VAL A 64 -25.33 -20.94 18.32
C VAL A 64 -25.68 -22.28 18.94
N GLU A 65 -26.74 -22.91 18.44
CA GLU A 65 -27.09 -24.29 18.77
C GLU A 65 -26.62 -25.22 17.64
N GLU A 66 -25.99 -26.35 17.98
CA GLU A 66 -25.42 -27.30 17.00
C GLU A 66 -26.42 -27.78 15.96
N LYS A 67 -27.71 -27.88 16.34
CA LYS A 67 -28.81 -28.35 15.46
C LYS A 67 -29.04 -27.41 14.26
N ASP A 68 -28.74 -26.11 14.41
CA ASP A 68 -29.03 -25.06 13.42
C ASP A 68 -27.86 -24.86 12.44
N LEU A 69 -26.70 -25.50 12.69
CA LEU A 69 -25.49 -25.35 11.88
C LEU A 69 -25.53 -26.18 10.61
N ASP A 70 -24.93 -25.67 9.55
CA ASP A 70 -24.62 -26.41 8.34
C ASP A 70 -23.44 -27.41 8.56
N PHE A 71 -23.16 -28.24 7.57
CA PHE A 71 -22.13 -29.27 7.70
C PHE A 71 -20.71 -28.74 7.96
N PRO A 72 -20.21 -27.71 7.22
CA PRO A 72 -18.93 -27.09 7.51
C PRO A 72 -18.86 -26.49 8.93
N SER A 73 -19.88 -25.74 9.34
CA SER A 73 -19.96 -25.13 10.67
C SER A 73 -20.03 -26.15 11.80
N LYS A 74 -20.72 -27.30 11.60
CA LYS A 74 -20.70 -28.41 12.57
C LYS A 74 -19.32 -28.97 12.81
N LYS A 75 -18.49 -29.07 11.77
CA LYS A 75 -17.10 -29.53 11.90
C LYS A 75 -16.27 -28.57 12.77
N ILE A 76 -16.43 -27.25 12.61
CA ILE A 76 -15.76 -26.25 13.43
C ILE A 76 -16.29 -26.32 14.87
N PHE A 77 -17.59 -26.33 15.04
CA PHE A 77 -18.24 -26.38 16.35
C PHE A 77 -17.87 -27.62 17.17
N SER A 78 -17.74 -28.78 16.54
CA SER A 78 -17.29 -30.00 17.20
C SER A 78 -15.88 -29.91 17.79
N GLN A 79 -15.06 -29.01 17.24
CA GLN A 79 -13.68 -28.73 17.69
C GLN A 79 -13.56 -27.46 18.54
N ARG A 80 -14.68 -26.80 18.95
CA ARG A 80 -14.69 -25.51 19.62
C ARG A 80 -13.78 -25.40 20.82
N ALA A 81 -13.71 -26.45 21.65
CA ALA A 81 -12.81 -26.47 22.80
C ALA A 81 -11.33 -26.30 22.41
N LYS A 82 -10.95 -26.86 21.25
CA LYS A 82 -9.59 -26.75 20.74
C LYS A 82 -9.32 -25.37 20.13
N TYR A 83 -10.30 -24.79 19.41
CA TYR A 83 -10.23 -23.41 18.93
C TYR A 83 -10.05 -22.41 20.09
N ILE A 84 -10.88 -22.53 21.14
CA ILE A 84 -10.79 -21.69 22.35
C ILE A 84 -9.40 -21.82 23.02
N ALA A 85 -8.88 -23.05 23.11
CA ALA A 85 -7.60 -23.29 23.77
C ALA A 85 -6.38 -22.81 22.97
N THR A 86 -6.48 -22.63 21.65
CA THR A 86 -5.32 -22.32 20.80
C THR A 86 -5.32 -20.90 20.24
N ILE A 87 -6.43 -20.16 20.32
CA ILE A 87 -6.58 -18.87 19.63
C ILE A 87 -5.53 -17.82 20.06
N GLU A 88 -5.29 -17.65 21.34
CA GLU A 88 -4.33 -16.67 21.85
C GLU A 88 -2.91 -17.01 21.44
N ASP A 89 -2.54 -18.29 21.45
CA ASP A 89 -1.24 -18.76 20.97
C ASP A 89 -1.06 -18.48 19.46
N VAL A 90 -2.11 -18.65 18.66
CA VAL A 90 -2.10 -18.40 17.22
C VAL A 90 -1.98 -16.88 16.95
N ILE A 91 -2.73 -16.07 17.67
CA ILE A 91 -2.65 -14.59 17.52
C ILE A 91 -1.24 -14.12 17.91
N ALA A 92 -0.69 -14.54 19.05
CA ALA A 92 0.66 -14.20 19.48
C ALA A 92 1.72 -14.65 18.44
N PHE A 93 1.56 -15.85 17.86
CA PHE A 93 2.43 -16.31 16.78
C PHE A 93 2.38 -15.41 15.54
N LEU A 94 1.18 -15.00 15.11
CA LEU A 94 0.99 -14.10 13.97
C LEU A 94 1.44 -12.66 14.26
N GLN A 95 1.52 -12.26 15.52
CA GLN A 95 2.14 -11.00 15.97
C GLN A 95 3.68 -11.05 16.00
N GLY A 96 4.27 -12.20 15.67
CA GLY A 96 5.73 -12.40 15.67
C GLY A 96 6.29 -12.90 16.99
N GLU A 97 5.43 -13.18 17.97
CA GLU A 97 5.78 -13.78 19.26
C GLU A 97 5.79 -15.31 19.15
N ASN A 98 6.27 -16.00 20.18
CA ASN A 98 6.21 -17.48 20.33
C ASN A 98 6.59 -18.28 19.06
N GLN A 99 7.72 -17.92 18.43
CA GLN A 99 8.18 -18.56 17.19
C GLN A 99 8.42 -20.08 17.31
N ALA A 100 8.51 -20.62 18.53
CA ALA A 100 8.59 -22.07 18.78
C ALA A 100 7.36 -22.83 18.28
N LEU A 101 6.21 -22.18 18.13
CA LEU A 101 4.99 -22.78 17.58
C LEU A 101 5.13 -23.19 16.11
N THR A 102 6.07 -22.62 15.35
CA THR A 102 6.33 -22.96 13.95
C THR A 102 6.37 -24.46 13.72
N THR A 103 7.13 -25.19 14.55
CA THR A 103 7.28 -26.64 14.42
C THR A 103 5.99 -27.38 14.73
N LYS A 104 5.27 -27.01 15.80
CA LYS A 104 4.00 -27.64 16.20
C LYS A 104 2.92 -27.44 15.14
N ILE A 105 2.81 -26.23 14.58
CA ILE A 105 1.84 -25.90 13.53
C ILE A 105 2.14 -26.73 12.27
N ASN A 106 3.40 -26.78 11.83
CA ASN A 106 3.79 -27.53 10.64
C ASN A 106 3.62 -29.05 10.76
N GLN A 107 3.63 -29.60 12.00
CA GLN A 107 3.32 -31.02 12.27
C GLN A 107 1.83 -31.35 12.13
N ARG A 108 0.95 -30.37 11.91
CA ARG A 108 -0.48 -30.56 11.62
C ARG A 108 -1.29 -31.23 12.75
N ASN A 109 -0.83 -31.15 13.98
CA ASN A 109 -1.51 -31.74 15.14
C ASN A 109 -1.88 -30.72 16.23
N PHE A 110 -1.45 -29.47 16.06
CA PHE A 110 -1.69 -28.37 16.99
C PHE A 110 -3.00 -27.63 16.69
N LEU A 111 -3.19 -27.17 15.45
CA LEU A 111 -4.40 -26.47 15.05
C LEU A 111 -5.57 -27.41 14.81
N PRO A 112 -6.81 -27.06 15.17
CA PRO A 112 -7.99 -27.67 14.57
C PRO A 112 -8.06 -27.31 13.08
N GLU A 113 -8.52 -28.24 12.25
CA GLU A 113 -8.57 -28.08 10.79
C GLU A 113 -9.97 -28.35 10.27
N ALA A 114 -10.53 -27.39 9.50
CA ALA A 114 -11.84 -27.53 8.89
C ALA A 114 -11.79 -27.42 7.36
N ALA A 115 -12.71 -26.68 6.75
CA ALA A 115 -12.87 -26.66 5.28
C ALA A 115 -11.71 -26.01 4.54
N ARG A 116 -11.13 -24.94 5.09
CA ARG A 116 -10.01 -24.20 4.48
C ARG A 116 -8.75 -25.03 4.27
N PHE A 117 -8.59 -26.11 5.06
CA PHE A 117 -7.46 -27.03 4.96
C PHE A 117 -7.63 -28.14 3.89
N ALA A 118 -8.79 -28.25 3.25
CA ALA A 118 -9.10 -29.36 2.34
C ALA A 118 -8.19 -29.41 1.10
N HIS A 119 -7.80 -28.27 0.57
CA HIS A 119 -7.05 -28.16 -0.70
C HIS A 119 -5.51 -28.05 -0.54
N LEU A 120 -4.98 -28.25 0.67
CA LEU A 120 -3.55 -28.06 0.93
C LEU A 120 -2.64 -28.95 0.07
N LYS A 121 -3.08 -30.18 -0.26
CA LYS A 121 -2.29 -31.08 -1.13
C LYS A 121 -2.13 -30.54 -2.55
N GLU A 122 -3.12 -29.81 -3.04
CA GLU A 122 -3.09 -29.18 -4.37
C GLU A 122 -2.10 -28.04 -4.42
N LEU A 123 -1.72 -27.47 -3.26
CA LEU A 123 -0.80 -26.35 -3.10
C LEU A 123 0.63 -26.79 -2.74
N ASP A 124 0.94 -28.09 -2.69
CA ASP A 124 2.27 -28.57 -2.28
C ASP A 124 3.41 -27.99 -3.13
N PHE A 125 3.17 -27.68 -4.41
CA PHE A 125 4.16 -27.04 -5.27
C PHE A 125 4.46 -25.59 -4.83
N ALA A 126 3.45 -24.85 -4.40
CA ALA A 126 3.60 -23.47 -3.93
C ALA A 126 4.34 -23.38 -2.58
N PHE A 127 4.20 -24.41 -1.74
CA PHE A 127 4.92 -24.49 -0.46
C PHE A 127 6.43 -24.67 -0.60
N LYS A 128 6.94 -25.11 -1.77
CA LYS A 128 8.39 -25.26 -1.98
C LYS A 128 9.15 -23.95 -1.88
N GLY A 129 8.50 -22.83 -2.20
CA GLY A 129 9.06 -21.48 -2.10
C GLY A 129 9.00 -20.86 -0.70
N LEU A 130 8.25 -21.46 0.24
CA LEU A 130 8.07 -20.93 1.59
C LEU A 130 9.05 -21.55 2.58
N ASN A 131 9.59 -20.74 3.49
CA ASN A 131 10.27 -21.27 4.67
C ASN A 131 9.27 -21.82 5.69
N GLN A 132 9.78 -22.48 6.76
CA GLN A 132 8.92 -23.11 7.77
C GLN A 132 8.02 -22.14 8.51
N THR A 133 8.51 -20.92 8.78
CA THR A 133 7.72 -19.88 9.48
C THR A 133 6.60 -19.37 8.59
N ASP A 134 6.87 -19.08 7.31
CA ASP A 134 5.85 -18.61 6.37
C ASP A 134 4.78 -19.70 6.13
N LYS A 135 5.19 -20.96 6.04
CA LYS A 135 4.24 -22.08 5.97
C LYS A 135 3.35 -22.14 7.22
N ALA A 136 3.91 -21.98 8.41
CA ALA A 136 3.14 -21.97 9.65
C ALA A 136 2.19 -20.76 9.72
N LYS A 137 2.62 -19.57 9.25
CA LYS A 137 1.75 -18.38 9.12
C LYS A 137 0.57 -18.63 8.19
N TYR A 138 0.82 -19.27 7.04
CA TYR A 138 -0.26 -19.62 6.11
C TYR A 138 -1.27 -20.59 6.75
N LEU A 139 -0.80 -21.63 7.42
CA LEU A 139 -1.68 -22.56 8.14
C LEU A 139 -2.47 -21.88 9.27
N SER A 140 -1.84 -20.94 9.96
CA SER A 140 -2.51 -20.12 10.99
C SER A 140 -3.54 -19.17 10.37
N THR A 141 -3.30 -18.67 9.17
CA THR A 141 -4.29 -17.87 8.42
C THR A 141 -5.52 -18.73 8.04
N LEU A 142 -5.31 -19.94 7.52
CA LEU A 142 -6.43 -20.86 7.23
C LEU A 142 -7.26 -21.19 8.47
N TYR A 143 -6.60 -21.35 9.63
CA TYR A 143 -7.27 -21.53 10.91
C TYR A 143 -8.17 -20.34 11.27
N LEU A 144 -7.67 -19.08 11.09
CA LEU A 144 -8.49 -17.89 11.29
C LEU A 144 -9.64 -17.80 10.26
N GLU A 145 -9.37 -18.16 9.00
CA GLU A 145 -10.39 -18.17 7.95
C GLU A 145 -11.50 -19.19 8.20
N ASP A 146 -11.20 -20.39 8.75
CA ASP A 146 -12.24 -21.34 9.21
C ASP A 146 -13.15 -20.67 10.27
N LEU A 147 -12.58 -19.96 11.24
CA LEU A 147 -13.35 -19.18 12.22
C LEU A 147 -14.11 -18.02 11.58
N GLY A 148 -13.50 -17.34 10.62
CA GLY A 148 -14.15 -16.27 9.85
C GLY A 148 -15.38 -16.78 9.09
N ASP A 149 -15.28 -17.93 8.43
CA ASP A 149 -16.41 -18.58 7.76
C ASP A 149 -17.52 -18.94 8.77
N PHE A 150 -17.14 -19.44 9.94
CA PHE A 150 -18.10 -19.75 11.00
C PHE A 150 -18.85 -18.50 11.47
N ILE A 151 -18.14 -17.39 11.69
CA ILE A 151 -18.73 -16.11 12.08
C ILE A 151 -19.66 -15.59 10.99
N THR A 152 -19.22 -15.57 9.75
CA THR A 152 -20.00 -15.06 8.61
C THR A 152 -21.28 -15.86 8.40
N ASN A 153 -21.23 -17.18 8.55
CA ASN A 153 -22.36 -18.06 8.31
C ASN A 153 -23.38 -18.08 9.45
N ASN A 154 -22.96 -17.84 10.70
CA ASN A 154 -23.81 -18.13 11.86
C ASN A 154 -24.00 -16.96 12.83
N ILE A 155 -23.15 -15.94 12.80
CA ILE A 155 -23.16 -14.83 13.76
C ILE A 155 -23.46 -13.50 13.07
N ASP A 156 -22.64 -13.14 12.07
CA ASP A 156 -22.73 -11.85 11.39
C ASP A 156 -22.31 -11.98 9.93
N SER A 157 -23.28 -12.01 9.03
CA SER A 157 -23.07 -12.15 7.58
C SER A 157 -22.32 -10.97 6.93
N ASN A 158 -22.14 -9.88 7.65
CA ASN A 158 -21.41 -8.71 7.20
C ASN A 158 -19.89 -8.82 7.49
N PHE A 159 -19.46 -9.82 8.27
CA PHE A 159 -18.08 -9.98 8.68
C PHE A 159 -17.15 -10.37 7.53
N GLY A 160 -15.96 -9.80 7.53
CA GLY A 160 -14.78 -10.19 6.75
C GLY A 160 -13.54 -9.60 7.40
N PHE A 161 -12.36 -10.24 7.28
CA PHE A 161 -11.14 -9.82 8.01
C PHE A 161 -10.64 -8.42 7.68
N SER A 162 -10.82 -7.97 6.44
CA SER A 162 -10.37 -6.65 5.97
C SER A 162 -11.53 -5.74 5.54
N ARG A 163 -12.78 -6.12 5.86
CA ARG A 163 -13.99 -5.41 5.46
C ARG A 163 -15.17 -5.79 6.34
N TYR A 164 -16.08 -4.85 6.53
CA TYR A 164 -17.35 -5.08 7.22
C TYR A 164 -18.49 -4.45 6.44
N ALA A 165 -19.56 -5.21 6.19
CA ALA A 165 -20.73 -4.77 5.44
C ALA A 165 -20.41 -4.04 4.11
N GLU A 166 -19.35 -4.47 3.42
CA GLU A 166 -18.80 -3.81 2.22
C GLU A 166 -19.85 -3.58 1.13
N ARG A 167 -20.82 -4.51 0.97
CA ARG A 167 -21.89 -4.37 -0.02
C ARG A 167 -22.71 -3.09 0.15
N LEU A 168 -22.83 -2.58 1.39
CA LEU A 168 -23.59 -1.36 1.70
C LEU A 168 -22.82 -0.08 1.32
N GLY A 169 -21.50 -0.17 1.22
CA GLY A 169 -20.65 0.94 0.85
C GLY A 169 -20.27 0.99 -0.63
N ARG A 170 -20.69 0.01 -1.45
CA ARG A 170 -20.34 -0.02 -2.88
C ARG A 170 -20.99 1.13 -3.63
N SER A 171 -20.38 1.53 -4.73
CA SER A 171 -20.90 2.55 -5.63
C SER A 171 -22.35 2.24 -6.06
N ALA A 172 -23.13 3.30 -6.25
CA ALA A 172 -24.55 3.26 -6.55
C ALA A 172 -25.43 2.62 -5.45
N ALA A 173 -24.88 2.33 -4.26
CA ALA A 173 -25.70 1.96 -3.12
C ALA A 173 -26.58 3.13 -2.68
N SER A 174 -27.85 2.82 -2.38
CA SER A 174 -28.76 3.79 -1.77
C SER A 174 -28.47 3.94 -0.29
N PHE A 175 -28.52 5.15 0.23
CA PHE A 175 -28.43 5.39 1.68
C PHE A 175 -29.58 4.72 2.44
N GLU A 176 -30.71 4.47 1.80
CA GLU A 176 -31.84 3.73 2.39
C GLU A 176 -31.42 2.36 2.95
N GLU A 177 -30.61 1.58 2.24
CA GLU A 177 -30.16 0.28 2.73
C GLU A 177 -29.29 0.41 3.98
N ILE A 178 -28.38 1.38 4.00
CA ILE A 178 -27.55 1.69 5.18
C ILE A 178 -28.45 2.12 6.34
N TYR A 179 -29.39 3.02 6.10
CA TYR A 179 -30.30 3.57 7.11
C TYR A 179 -31.16 2.48 7.76
N LEU A 180 -31.71 1.59 6.94
CA LEU A 180 -32.50 0.42 7.43
C LEU A 180 -31.65 -0.53 8.25
N GLU A 181 -30.40 -0.79 7.84
CA GLU A 181 -29.49 -1.66 8.59
C GLU A 181 -29.08 -1.02 9.92
N LEU A 182 -28.85 0.31 9.96
CA LEU A 182 -28.57 1.06 11.19
C LEU A 182 -29.78 1.08 12.17
N GLY A 183 -30.99 0.84 11.68
CA GLY A 183 -32.19 0.69 12.51
C GLY A 183 -32.26 -0.65 13.24
N LYS A 184 -31.48 -1.66 12.87
CA LYS A 184 -31.45 -2.97 13.52
C LYS A 184 -30.67 -2.92 14.85
N PRO A 185 -30.96 -3.86 15.79
CA PRO A 185 -30.13 -4.06 16.97
C PRO A 185 -28.66 -4.30 16.60
N LEU A 186 -27.75 -3.95 17.51
CA LEU A 186 -26.34 -4.22 17.32
C LEU A 186 -26.08 -5.73 17.25
N THR A 187 -25.22 -6.13 16.34
CA THR A 187 -24.63 -7.48 16.35
C THR A 187 -23.60 -7.57 17.48
N MET A 188 -23.24 -8.78 17.88
CA MET A 188 -22.17 -9.01 18.87
C MET A 188 -20.86 -8.31 18.46
N LEU A 189 -20.53 -8.35 17.16
CA LEU A 189 -19.32 -7.71 16.64
C LEU A 189 -19.40 -6.18 16.74
N GLU A 190 -20.56 -5.60 16.44
CA GLU A 190 -20.81 -4.17 16.62
C GLU A 190 -20.76 -3.75 18.11
N GLU A 191 -21.25 -4.60 19.03
CA GLU A 191 -21.14 -4.35 20.47
C GLU A 191 -19.67 -4.33 20.93
N MET A 192 -18.84 -5.27 20.45
CA MET A 192 -17.41 -5.29 20.72
C MET A 192 -16.71 -4.02 20.16
N MET A 193 -17.01 -3.65 18.93
CA MET A 193 -16.50 -2.43 18.30
C MET A 193 -16.86 -1.18 19.12
N ILE A 194 -18.13 -1.05 19.50
CA ILE A 194 -18.60 0.09 20.30
C ILE A 194 -17.93 0.09 21.68
N GLY A 195 -17.73 -1.09 22.30
CA GLY A 195 -17.03 -1.23 23.57
C GLY A 195 -15.61 -0.67 23.52
N GLU A 196 -14.81 -1.00 22.49
CA GLU A 196 -13.47 -0.46 22.33
C GLU A 196 -13.48 1.05 22.03
N LEU A 197 -14.45 1.53 21.26
CA LEU A 197 -14.60 2.97 20.99
C LEU A 197 -14.91 3.75 22.28
N ILE A 198 -15.82 3.25 23.15
CA ILE A 198 -16.15 3.86 24.44
C ILE A 198 -14.91 3.91 25.35
N LYS A 199 -14.21 2.79 25.43
CA LYS A 199 -12.99 2.69 26.22
C LYS A 199 -11.99 3.77 25.78
N LYS A 200 -11.78 3.94 24.48
CA LYS A 200 -10.89 4.95 23.94
C LYS A 200 -11.35 6.36 24.23
N ILE A 201 -12.64 6.66 24.07
CA ILE A 201 -13.21 7.98 24.42
C ILE A 201 -12.96 8.27 25.91
N SER A 202 -13.21 7.30 26.79
CA SER A 202 -12.99 7.45 28.23
C SER A 202 -11.52 7.66 28.57
N GLU A 203 -10.59 6.98 27.89
CA GLU A 203 -9.15 7.19 28.04
C GLU A 203 -8.74 8.62 27.62
N VAL A 204 -9.27 9.10 26.50
CA VAL A 204 -9.00 10.46 25.99
C VAL A 204 -9.52 11.52 26.96
N GLU A 205 -10.69 11.33 27.56
CA GLU A 205 -11.24 12.25 28.56
C GLU A 205 -10.51 12.19 29.91
N SER A 206 -10.03 11.01 30.34
CA SER A 206 -9.32 10.82 31.61
C SER A 206 -7.85 11.21 31.58
N SER A 207 -7.14 10.98 30.45
CA SER A 207 -5.71 11.29 30.31
C SER A 207 -5.37 12.78 30.53
N ILE A 208 -6.36 13.63 30.44
CA ILE A 208 -6.25 15.08 30.68
C ILE A 208 -6.20 15.40 32.18
N SER A 209 -6.73 14.51 33.03
CA SER A 209 -6.71 14.69 34.50
C SER A 209 -5.35 14.37 35.13
N GLU A 210 -4.54 13.51 34.48
CA GLU A 210 -3.24 13.06 35.01
C GLU A 210 -2.04 13.90 34.52
N GLY A 211 -2.19 14.66 33.46
CA GLY A 211 -1.11 15.41 32.79
C GLY A 211 -0.65 16.69 33.47
N LYS A 212 -1.10 16.98 34.69
CA LYS A 212 -0.55 18.06 35.55
C LYS A 212 0.34 17.47 36.63
N ASP A 213 1.61 17.88 36.53
CA ASP A 213 2.66 17.71 37.55
C ASP A 213 2.08 17.62 38.98
N LYS A 214 2.23 16.46 39.62
CA LYS A 214 1.81 16.25 41.04
C LYS A 214 2.44 17.23 42.02
N SER A 215 3.38 18.07 41.57
CA SER A 215 4.04 19.08 42.40
C SER A 215 3.21 20.37 42.62
N VAL A 216 2.08 20.56 41.90
CA VAL A 216 1.26 21.82 41.96
C VAL A 216 -0.09 21.61 42.66
N LEU A 217 -0.44 20.39 43.09
CA LEU A 217 -1.78 20.06 43.65
C LEU A 217 -1.90 20.19 45.17
N VAL A 218 -0.99 20.85 45.82
CA VAL A 218 -1.17 21.18 47.25
C VAL A 218 -1.76 22.59 47.34
N GLY A 219 -3.11 22.69 47.35
CA GLY A 219 -3.80 23.94 47.64
C GLY A 219 -4.91 24.43 46.72
N THR A 220 -5.39 23.64 45.75
CA THR A 220 -6.45 24.10 44.83
C THR A 220 -7.84 23.55 45.21
N SER A 221 -8.84 24.46 45.25
CA SER A 221 -10.24 24.19 45.57
C SER A 221 -10.94 23.34 44.49
N ALA A 222 -12.05 22.65 44.85
CA ALA A 222 -12.87 21.78 43.97
C ALA A 222 -13.35 22.48 42.69
N LEU A 223 -13.42 23.82 42.63
CA LEU A 223 -13.75 24.58 41.42
C LEU A 223 -12.65 24.54 40.34
N SER A 224 -11.36 24.36 40.75
CA SER A 224 -10.25 24.27 39.79
C SER A 224 -10.09 22.87 39.20
N LEU A 225 -10.64 21.84 39.83
CA LEU A 225 -10.68 20.48 39.25
C LEU A 225 -11.69 20.35 38.10
N SER A 226 -12.84 21.06 38.17
CA SER A 226 -13.86 21.06 37.12
C SER A 226 -13.40 21.77 35.84
N LEU A 227 -12.40 22.65 35.91
CA LEU A 227 -11.77 23.32 34.77
C LEU A 227 -10.69 22.47 34.08
N ALA A 228 -10.31 21.31 34.61
CA ALA A 228 -9.25 20.43 34.10
C ALA A 228 -9.76 19.32 33.14
N LEU A 229 -11.04 18.99 33.20
CA LEU A 229 -11.66 18.03 32.31
C LEU A 229 -12.03 18.73 30.99
N ARG A 230 -11.34 18.38 29.91
CA ARG A 230 -11.70 18.85 28.55
C ARG A 230 -12.52 17.76 27.89
N PRO A 231 -13.84 17.96 27.69
CA PRO A 231 -14.64 16.98 26.96
C PRO A 231 -14.10 16.81 25.55
N LEU A 232 -14.26 15.63 25.00
CA LEU A 232 -14.01 15.35 23.59
C LEU A 232 -14.86 16.31 22.74
N SER A 233 -14.24 16.99 21.77
CA SER A 233 -14.91 18.01 20.95
C SER A 233 -15.15 17.56 19.52
N LEU A 234 -14.25 16.72 18.98
CA LEU A 234 -14.28 16.30 17.59
C LEU A 234 -13.80 14.86 17.46
N VAL A 235 -14.57 14.03 16.77
CA VAL A 235 -14.17 12.70 16.29
C VAL A 235 -14.10 12.75 14.77
N CYS A 236 -12.97 12.30 14.21
CA CYS A 236 -12.75 12.23 12.78
C CYS A 236 -12.60 10.76 12.35
N PHE A 237 -13.52 10.26 11.55
CA PHE A 237 -13.43 8.96 10.93
C PHE A 237 -12.70 9.10 9.59
N SER A 238 -11.58 8.38 9.45
CA SER A 238 -10.92 8.20 8.16
C SER A 238 -11.41 6.90 7.53
N VAL A 239 -12.27 7.00 6.51
CA VAL A 239 -12.88 5.89 5.79
C VAL A 239 -12.12 5.67 4.47
N PRO A 240 -11.19 4.71 4.39
CA PRO A 240 -10.41 4.48 3.17
C PRO A 240 -11.18 3.74 2.08
N PHE A 241 -12.04 2.77 2.45
CA PHE A 241 -12.68 1.84 1.53
C PHE A 241 -14.16 1.61 1.88
N PRO A 242 -14.97 1.05 0.95
CA PRO A 242 -16.37 0.71 1.23
C PRO A 242 -16.57 -0.16 2.48
N GLY A 243 -15.65 -1.10 2.72
CA GLY A 243 -15.71 -2.02 3.87
C GLY A 243 -15.46 -1.38 5.25
N ASN A 244 -15.21 -0.07 5.33
CA ASN A 244 -15.06 0.67 6.58
C ASN A 244 -16.26 1.59 6.87
N LEU A 245 -17.08 1.83 5.86
CA LEU A 245 -18.10 2.87 5.91
C LEU A 245 -19.16 2.59 6.96
N PHE A 246 -19.76 1.39 6.94
CA PHE A 246 -20.87 1.05 7.82
C PHE A 246 -20.47 1.11 9.30
N SER A 247 -19.26 0.67 9.61
CA SER A 247 -18.69 0.77 10.96
C SER A 247 -18.50 2.21 11.42
N ALA A 248 -18.14 3.13 10.50
CA ALA A 248 -18.08 4.56 10.81
C ALA A 248 -19.47 5.10 11.16
N PHE A 249 -20.52 4.73 10.42
CA PHE A 249 -21.90 5.10 10.75
C PHE A 249 -22.35 4.54 12.10
N ARG A 250 -22.07 3.27 12.41
CA ARG A 250 -22.37 2.67 13.72
C ARG A 250 -21.68 3.40 14.87
N GLY A 251 -20.39 3.68 14.71
CA GLY A 251 -19.64 4.48 15.70
C GLY A 251 -20.24 5.89 15.87
N ALA A 252 -20.53 6.56 14.76
CA ALA A 252 -21.16 7.87 14.77
C ALA A 252 -22.55 7.88 15.42
N GLN A 253 -23.39 6.88 15.11
CA GLN A 253 -24.72 6.68 15.72
C GLN A 253 -24.60 6.61 17.25
N TYR A 254 -23.67 5.81 17.75
CA TYR A 254 -23.45 5.69 19.18
C TYR A 254 -22.98 7.01 19.81
N ILE A 255 -22.01 7.69 19.18
CA ILE A 255 -21.48 8.97 19.67
C ILE A 255 -22.59 10.04 19.69
N LYS A 256 -23.37 10.18 18.63
CA LYS A 256 -24.50 11.13 18.59
C LYS A 256 -25.51 10.90 19.71
N LYS A 257 -25.79 9.65 20.05
CA LYS A 257 -26.74 9.28 21.08
C LYS A 257 -26.21 9.57 22.51
N HIS A 258 -24.93 9.30 22.76
CA HIS A 258 -24.38 9.31 24.13
C HIS A 258 -23.49 10.54 24.40
N PHE A 259 -22.95 11.17 23.36
CA PHE A 259 -22.09 12.35 23.44
C PHE A 259 -22.56 13.45 22.46
N PRO A 260 -23.78 14.00 22.65
CA PRO A 260 -24.46 14.87 21.65
C PRO A 260 -23.71 16.17 21.34
N ASN A 261 -22.80 16.59 22.21
CA ASN A 261 -21.98 17.79 22.01
C ASN A 261 -20.71 17.54 21.16
N VAL A 262 -20.36 16.28 20.93
CA VAL A 262 -19.20 15.92 20.12
C VAL A 262 -19.55 16.06 18.64
N LYS A 263 -18.71 16.83 17.92
CA LYS A 263 -18.82 16.92 16.47
C LYS A 263 -18.16 15.74 15.79
N ILE A 264 -18.71 15.30 14.68
CA ILE A 264 -18.22 14.14 13.94
C ILE A 264 -17.93 14.55 12.49
N ALA A 265 -16.71 14.33 12.07
CA ALA A 265 -16.29 14.50 10.68
C ALA A 265 -15.94 13.15 10.06
N VAL A 266 -16.21 12.98 8.79
CA VAL A 266 -15.77 11.84 7.97
C VAL A 266 -15.02 12.34 6.75
N GLY A 267 -13.93 11.64 6.41
CA GLY A 267 -13.09 11.88 5.24
C GLY A 267 -12.37 10.60 4.83
N GLY A 268 -11.35 10.73 4.01
CA GLY A 268 -10.54 9.62 3.49
C GLY A 268 -10.90 9.21 2.07
N GLY A 269 -10.29 8.14 1.57
CA GLY A 269 -10.42 7.71 0.16
C GLY A 269 -11.85 7.54 -0.31
N PHE A 270 -12.68 6.88 0.49
CA PHE A 270 -14.10 6.67 0.16
C PHE A 270 -14.87 7.99 0.02
N ALA A 271 -14.68 8.93 0.93
CA ALA A 271 -15.33 10.24 0.82
C ALA A 271 -14.90 10.96 -0.47
N ASN A 272 -13.61 10.88 -0.81
CA ASN A 272 -13.04 11.51 -2.00
C ASN A 272 -13.57 10.98 -3.32
N THR A 273 -13.78 9.68 -3.43
CA THR A 273 -14.22 9.06 -4.69
C THR A 273 -15.74 8.94 -4.77
N GLU A 274 -16.39 8.56 -3.66
CA GLU A 274 -17.79 8.16 -3.64
C GLU A 274 -18.76 9.28 -3.24
N LEU A 275 -18.39 10.14 -2.26
CA LEU A 275 -19.34 11.06 -1.62
C LEU A 275 -19.37 12.47 -2.20
N ARG A 276 -18.77 12.70 -3.38
CA ARG A 276 -18.72 14.03 -4.01
C ARG A 276 -20.07 14.59 -4.45
N SER A 277 -21.11 13.76 -4.49
CA SER A 277 -22.46 14.16 -4.90
C SER A 277 -23.55 13.72 -3.89
N VAL A 278 -23.16 13.53 -2.63
CA VAL A 278 -24.10 13.16 -1.57
C VAL A 278 -25.27 14.15 -1.49
N SER A 279 -26.50 13.63 -1.49
CA SER A 279 -27.72 14.45 -1.49
C SER A 279 -28.80 13.97 -0.51
N ASP A 280 -28.60 12.83 0.17
CA ASP A 280 -29.51 12.36 1.21
C ASP A 280 -29.22 13.05 2.56
N PRO A 281 -30.14 13.89 3.09
CA PRO A 281 -29.93 14.64 4.32
C PRO A 281 -29.79 13.75 5.56
N ARG A 282 -30.31 12.51 5.53
CA ARG A 282 -30.22 11.57 6.66
C ARG A 282 -28.78 11.17 6.99
N VAL A 283 -27.84 11.29 6.05
CA VAL A 283 -26.41 11.09 6.28
C VAL A 283 -25.89 12.00 7.41
N PHE A 284 -26.45 13.20 7.49
CA PHE A 284 -26.06 14.22 8.48
C PHE A 284 -26.74 14.04 9.86
N GLU A 285 -27.57 13.03 10.03
CA GLU A 285 -27.99 12.57 11.36
C GLU A 285 -26.80 11.91 12.10
N PHE A 286 -25.81 11.39 11.36
CA PHE A 286 -24.63 10.68 11.87
C PHE A 286 -23.37 11.54 11.84
N PHE A 287 -23.10 12.21 10.74
CA PHE A 287 -21.91 13.06 10.56
C PHE A 287 -22.29 14.53 10.53
N ASP A 288 -21.56 15.40 11.24
CA ASP A 288 -21.73 16.85 11.10
C ASP A 288 -21.06 17.37 9.82
N PHE A 289 -19.95 16.72 9.40
CA PHE A 289 -19.11 17.17 8.29
C PHE A 289 -18.62 15.99 7.45
N ILE A 290 -18.64 16.17 6.11
CA ILE A 290 -17.95 15.28 5.16
C ILE A 290 -16.89 16.13 4.46
N THR A 291 -15.61 15.76 4.62
CA THR A 291 -14.47 16.48 4.03
C THR A 291 -13.89 15.73 2.84
N LEU A 292 -13.53 16.46 1.81
CA LEU A 292 -12.98 15.92 0.56
C LEU A 292 -11.52 16.31 0.37
N ASP A 293 -10.82 15.52 -0.45
CA ASP A 293 -9.43 15.71 -0.86
C ASP A 293 -8.45 15.68 0.35
N ASP A 294 -7.38 16.47 0.33
CA ASP A 294 -6.43 16.53 1.44
C ASP A 294 -7.10 16.94 2.74
N GLY A 295 -6.87 16.16 3.78
CA GLY A 295 -7.55 16.32 5.06
C GLY A 295 -7.01 17.44 5.94
N GLU A 296 -5.78 17.89 5.75
CA GLU A 296 -5.08 18.80 6.67
C GLU A 296 -5.75 20.18 6.75
N ARG A 297 -6.05 20.77 5.60
CA ARG A 297 -6.70 22.10 5.59
C ARG A 297 -8.15 22.04 6.04
N PRO A 298 -8.99 21.14 5.53
CA PRO A 298 -10.34 20.97 6.04
C PRO A 298 -10.38 20.72 7.54
N LEU A 299 -9.55 19.82 8.07
CA LEU A 299 -9.49 19.51 9.50
C LEU A 299 -9.13 20.73 10.34
N LEU A 300 -8.13 21.53 9.94
CA LEU A 300 -7.79 22.75 10.65
C LEU A 300 -8.94 23.76 10.62
N ASN A 301 -9.63 23.91 9.47
CA ASN A 301 -10.80 24.77 9.36
C ASN A 301 -11.97 24.31 10.26
N LEU A 302 -12.19 22.99 10.40
CA LEU A 302 -13.20 22.45 11.34
C LEU A 302 -12.84 22.74 12.80
N ILE A 303 -11.56 22.61 13.15
CA ILE A 303 -11.06 22.98 14.49
C ILE A 303 -11.34 24.44 14.80
N GLU A 304 -11.01 25.33 13.88
CA GLU A 304 -11.26 26.78 14.00
C GLU A 304 -12.75 27.12 14.07
N LEU A 305 -13.59 26.36 13.33
CA LEU A 305 -15.05 26.51 13.42
C LEU A 305 -15.56 26.11 14.82
N ILE A 306 -15.10 24.99 15.36
CA ILE A 306 -15.50 24.50 16.71
C ILE A 306 -15.02 25.48 17.79
N GLU A 307 -13.87 26.11 17.60
CA GLU A 307 -13.35 27.16 18.49
C GLU A 307 -14.06 28.52 18.31
N GLY A 308 -14.99 28.65 17.38
CA GLY A 308 -15.68 29.91 17.07
C GLY A 308 -14.82 30.96 16.36
N LYS A 309 -13.70 30.56 15.79
CA LYS A 309 -12.75 31.43 15.06
C LYS A 309 -13.06 31.52 13.56
N ARG A 310 -13.92 30.63 13.04
CA ARG A 310 -14.26 30.53 11.61
C ARG A 310 -15.76 30.39 11.45
N GLU A 311 -16.29 30.94 10.37
CA GLU A 311 -17.68 30.74 9.98
C GLU A 311 -17.82 29.54 9.03
N LEU A 312 -19.00 28.89 9.03
CA LEU A 312 -19.31 27.70 8.21
C LEU A 312 -19.02 27.93 6.71
N LYS A 313 -19.42 29.13 6.19
CA LYS A 313 -19.23 29.51 4.78
C LYS A 313 -17.74 29.52 4.34
N ASN A 314 -16.81 29.64 5.29
CA ASN A 314 -15.37 29.74 5.05
C ASN A 314 -14.66 28.39 5.26
N LEU A 315 -15.38 27.27 5.30
CA LEU A 315 -14.79 25.95 5.27
C LEU A 315 -14.20 25.62 3.90
N LYS A 316 -13.31 24.65 3.83
CA LYS A 316 -12.71 24.16 2.59
C LYS A 316 -13.22 22.75 2.29
N ARG A 317 -13.77 22.53 1.09
CA ARG A 317 -14.19 21.23 0.55
C ARG A 317 -14.99 20.38 1.55
N THR A 318 -15.99 20.98 2.18
CA THR A 318 -16.75 20.34 3.26
C THR A 318 -18.23 20.39 2.96
N PHE A 319 -18.90 19.21 3.01
CA PHE A 319 -20.37 19.16 3.10
C PHE A 319 -20.81 19.26 4.55
N ALA A 320 -21.88 20.04 4.79
CA ALA A 320 -22.55 20.14 6.07
C ALA A 320 -24.01 20.54 5.86
N LEU A 321 -24.85 20.41 6.90
CA LEU A 321 -26.20 20.96 6.89
C LEU A 321 -26.18 22.46 7.27
N GLU A 322 -26.88 23.27 6.48
CA GLU A 322 -27.27 24.62 6.84
C GLU A 322 -28.76 24.80 6.59
N ASN A 323 -29.53 25.14 7.64
CA ASN A 323 -30.97 25.24 7.59
C ASN A 323 -31.69 23.97 7.08
N ASN A 324 -31.23 22.78 7.48
CA ASN A 324 -31.70 21.46 7.03
C ASN A 324 -31.47 21.16 5.53
N GLU A 325 -30.65 21.96 4.84
CA GLU A 325 -30.23 21.69 3.47
C GLU A 325 -28.74 21.29 3.44
N ILE A 326 -28.40 20.30 2.61
CA ILE A 326 -27.01 19.92 2.37
C ILE A 326 -26.35 21.02 1.54
N LYS A 327 -25.24 21.55 2.04
CA LYS A 327 -24.43 22.53 1.33
C LYS A 327 -22.97 22.10 1.27
N TYR A 328 -22.37 22.35 0.11
CA TYR A 328 -20.94 22.20 -0.10
C TYR A 328 -20.25 23.53 0.13
N PHE A 329 -19.43 23.61 1.16
CA PHE A 329 -18.67 24.79 1.52
C PHE A 329 -17.24 24.69 1.00
N ASN A 330 -16.82 25.67 0.23
CA ASN A 330 -15.45 25.81 -0.28
C ASN A 330 -15.05 27.29 -0.36
N GLY A 331 -15.44 28.07 0.65
CA GLY A 331 -15.16 29.52 0.71
C GLY A 331 -13.82 29.89 1.35
N SER A 332 -13.05 28.92 1.86
CA SER A 332 -11.70 29.18 2.35
C SER A 332 -10.77 29.60 1.20
N ILE A 333 -10.13 30.74 1.35
CA ILE A 333 -9.14 31.29 0.39
C ILE A 333 -7.73 30.74 0.64
N GLU A 334 -7.53 30.03 1.74
CA GLU A 334 -6.23 29.49 2.14
C GLU A 334 -5.85 28.30 1.25
N ASN A 335 -4.58 28.26 0.89
CA ASN A 335 -4.03 27.12 0.13
C ASN A 335 -3.98 25.85 0.98
N ASP A 336 -3.97 24.69 0.32
CA ASP A 336 -3.63 23.45 0.97
C ASP A 336 -2.18 23.48 1.46
N PHE A 337 -1.90 22.64 2.46
CA PHE A 337 -0.55 22.54 2.99
C PHE A 337 0.32 21.76 1.99
N ALA A 338 1.50 22.30 1.74
CA ALA A 338 2.50 21.59 0.97
C ALA A 338 3.00 20.36 1.76
N LEU A 339 3.43 19.31 1.05
CA LEU A 339 3.94 18.08 1.68
C LEU A 339 5.03 18.34 2.73
N ARG A 340 5.87 19.36 2.52
CA ARG A 340 6.89 19.80 3.50
C ARG A 340 6.31 20.39 4.80
N GLU A 341 5.04 20.81 4.81
CA GLU A 341 4.36 21.45 5.95
C GLU A 341 3.52 20.46 6.76
N THR A 342 3.33 19.23 6.27
CA THR A 342 2.48 18.22 6.93
C THR A 342 3.16 17.53 8.11
N GLY A 343 4.47 17.73 8.30
CA GLY A 343 5.22 17.09 9.37
C GLY A 343 5.52 15.62 9.10
N THR A 344 6.08 14.95 10.11
CA THR A 344 6.34 13.50 10.11
C THR A 344 5.12 12.78 10.64
N PRO A 345 4.65 11.68 10.00
CA PRO A 345 3.57 10.86 10.54
C PRO A 345 3.86 10.41 11.99
N ASP A 346 2.88 10.56 12.86
CA ASP A 346 3.01 10.22 14.29
C ASP A 346 2.17 8.97 14.60
N TYR A 347 2.84 7.83 14.79
CA TYR A 347 2.21 6.54 15.08
C TYR A 347 1.95 6.29 16.58
N ASP A 348 2.32 7.21 17.45
CA ASP A 348 2.06 7.08 18.89
C ASP A 348 0.56 6.96 19.18
N GLY A 349 0.18 6.00 20.03
CA GLY A 349 -1.20 5.66 20.35
C GLY A 349 -1.82 4.58 19.43
N LEU A 350 -1.12 4.12 18.37
CA LEU A 350 -1.51 2.92 17.62
C LEU A 350 -0.79 1.68 18.17
N PRO A 351 -1.46 0.51 18.22
CA PRO A 351 -0.89 -0.71 18.79
C PRO A 351 0.03 -1.45 17.79
N ILE A 352 1.12 -0.80 17.35
CA ILE A 352 1.99 -1.26 16.24
C ILE A 352 2.44 -2.72 16.39
N LYS A 353 2.71 -3.18 17.62
CA LYS A 353 3.17 -4.55 17.89
C LYS A 353 2.04 -5.59 17.91
N LYS A 354 0.78 -5.14 17.88
CA LYS A 354 -0.39 -6.03 17.96
C LYS A 354 -0.99 -6.39 16.62
N TYR A 355 -0.50 -5.82 15.52
CA TYR A 355 -0.93 -6.23 14.17
C TYR A 355 -0.50 -7.67 13.89
N ILE A 356 -1.31 -8.38 13.11
CA ILE A 356 -1.14 -9.82 12.85
C ILE A 356 -0.76 -10.09 11.39
N SER A 357 0.23 -10.96 11.19
CA SER A 357 0.75 -11.31 9.86
C SER A 357 -0.10 -12.40 9.21
N VAL A 358 -1.27 -12.04 8.70
CA VAL A 358 -2.11 -12.96 7.91
C VAL A 358 -1.56 -13.10 6.48
N MET A 359 -1.59 -14.32 5.95
CA MET A 359 -1.10 -14.67 4.62
C MET A 359 -2.24 -15.27 3.79
N GLU A 360 -3.07 -14.42 3.21
CA GLU A 360 -4.28 -14.81 2.48
C GLU A 360 -3.98 -15.62 1.20
N MET A 361 -2.83 -15.40 0.60
CA MET A 361 -2.40 -16.08 -0.61
C MET A 361 -0.90 -16.42 -0.57
N ILE A 362 -0.55 -17.63 -1.00
CA ILE A 362 0.85 -18.00 -1.22
C ILE A 362 1.34 -17.23 -2.45
N ASN A 363 2.30 -16.32 -2.24
CA ASN A 363 2.87 -15.48 -3.27
C ASN A 363 4.37 -15.32 -3.00
N PRO A 364 5.25 -15.35 -4.02
CA PRO A 364 6.69 -15.16 -3.82
C PRO A 364 7.06 -13.86 -3.09
N MET A 365 6.23 -12.81 -3.24
CA MET A 365 6.41 -11.53 -2.59
C MET A 365 5.48 -11.30 -1.38
N HIS A 366 4.86 -12.36 -0.83
CA HIS A 366 3.86 -12.26 0.24
C HIS A 366 4.30 -11.41 1.43
N ARG A 367 5.59 -11.40 1.78
CA ARG A 367 6.11 -10.63 2.91
C ARG A 367 5.90 -9.13 2.80
N LEU A 368 5.77 -8.57 1.60
CA LEU A 368 5.44 -7.16 1.42
C LEU A 368 4.05 -6.83 1.97
N TRP A 369 3.13 -7.79 1.90
CA TRP A 369 1.73 -7.61 2.29
C TRP A 369 1.38 -8.30 3.61
N SER A 370 2.06 -9.38 4.00
CA SER A 370 1.75 -10.15 5.21
C SER A 370 2.59 -9.80 6.42
N ASP A 371 3.90 -9.49 6.24
CA ASP A 371 4.80 -9.25 7.38
C ASP A 371 4.83 -7.79 7.83
N GLY A 372 3.97 -6.99 7.33
CA GLY A 372 4.04 -5.58 7.14
C GLY A 372 4.04 -4.65 8.33
N GLN A 373 4.94 -4.74 9.25
CA GLN A 373 5.26 -3.64 10.15
C GLN A 373 6.02 -2.54 9.40
N TRP A 374 5.43 -2.02 8.32
CA TRP A 374 6.02 -0.99 7.47
C TRP A 374 5.63 0.40 7.94
N ASN A 375 6.61 1.26 8.17
CA ASN A 375 6.38 2.69 8.19
C ASN A 375 5.91 3.17 6.81
N LYS A 376 4.84 3.95 6.73
CA LYS A 376 4.28 4.43 5.47
C LYS A 376 4.61 5.91 5.27
N LEU A 377 5.23 6.22 4.15
CA LEU A 377 5.56 7.56 3.70
C LEU A 377 5.14 7.75 2.24
N THR A 378 4.98 9.01 1.83
CA THR A 378 4.69 9.41 0.45
C THR A 378 5.83 10.29 -0.04
N LEU A 379 6.46 9.92 -1.16
CA LEU A 379 7.54 10.67 -1.80
C LEU A 379 6.99 11.89 -2.56
N ALA A 380 5.81 11.75 -3.15
CA ALA A 380 5.16 12.83 -3.86
C ALA A 380 3.65 12.77 -3.64
N HIS A 381 3.02 13.92 -3.46
CA HIS A 381 1.57 14.02 -3.62
C HIS A 381 1.23 13.95 -5.10
N GLY A 382 0.17 13.21 -5.45
CA GLY A 382 -0.29 13.06 -6.82
C GLY A 382 0.63 12.21 -7.73
N CYS A 383 0.26 12.14 -9.01
CA CYS A 383 0.98 11.36 -10.01
C CYS A 383 1.69 12.27 -11.01
N TYR A 384 3.02 12.15 -11.15
CA TYR A 384 3.79 12.95 -12.11
C TYR A 384 3.42 12.72 -13.57
N TRP A 385 2.75 11.59 -13.87
CA TRP A 385 2.28 11.29 -15.22
C TRP A 385 0.91 11.91 -15.50
N GLY A 386 -0.10 11.63 -14.67
CA GLY A 386 -1.42 12.26 -14.68
C GLY A 386 -2.20 12.17 -16.02
N LYS A 387 -1.97 11.12 -16.84
CA LYS A 387 -2.56 11.01 -18.19
C LYS A 387 -3.37 9.74 -18.43
N CYS A 388 -3.22 8.74 -17.56
CA CYS A 388 -3.88 7.45 -17.79
C CYS A 388 -5.39 7.61 -17.84
N THR A 389 -6.01 7.11 -18.91
CA THR A 389 -7.41 7.37 -19.21
C THR A 389 -8.40 6.64 -18.31
N PHE A 390 -7.95 5.63 -17.57
CA PHE A 390 -8.74 4.90 -16.59
C PHE A 390 -8.64 5.47 -15.16
N CYS A 391 -7.65 6.37 -14.90
CA CYS A 391 -7.45 6.96 -13.58
C CYS A 391 -8.35 8.18 -13.37
N ASP A 392 -8.60 8.51 -12.10
CA ASP A 392 -9.36 9.69 -11.67
C ASP A 392 -8.48 10.96 -11.73
N ILE A 393 -7.92 11.25 -12.89
CA ILE A 393 -6.94 12.32 -13.09
C ILE A 393 -7.47 13.73 -12.82
N SER A 394 -8.77 13.88 -12.68
CA SER A 394 -9.42 15.14 -12.31
C SER A 394 -9.46 15.37 -10.79
N LEU A 395 -9.19 14.35 -9.97
CA LEU A 395 -9.19 14.45 -8.52
C LEU A 395 -7.83 14.89 -7.99
N ASP A 396 -7.84 15.65 -6.90
CA ASP A 396 -6.66 16.30 -6.32
C ASP A 396 -5.52 15.32 -6.03
N TYR A 397 -5.83 14.14 -5.50
CA TYR A 397 -4.84 13.13 -5.14
C TYR A 397 -4.03 12.54 -6.32
N ILE A 398 -4.50 12.75 -7.58
CA ILE A 398 -3.77 12.45 -8.81
C ILE A 398 -3.27 13.73 -9.47
N GLN A 399 -4.15 14.75 -9.57
CA GLN A 399 -3.91 15.95 -10.38
C GLN A 399 -2.80 16.85 -9.84
N ARG A 400 -2.78 17.05 -8.52
CA ARG A 400 -1.80 17.93 -7.88
C ARG A 400 -0.50 17.17 -7.65
N TYR A 401 0.48 17.36 -8.53
CA TYR A 401 1.78 16.76 -8.35
C TYR A 401 2.73 17.66 -7.55
N GLU A 402 3.20 17.17 -6.40
CA GLU A 402 4.13 17.85 -5.51
C GLU A 402 5.16 16.85 -4.94
N PRO A 403 6.39 16.80 -5.51
CA PRO A 403 7.44 15.92 -4.99
C PRO A 403 8.04 16.48 -3.69
N ALA A 404 8.39 15.59 -2.78
CA ALA A 404 9.14 15.89 -1.57
C ALA A 404 10.61 16.20 -1.89
N ASN A 405 11.36 16.58 -0.85
CA ASN A 405 12.82 16.70 -0.88
C ASN A 405 13.43 15.46 -0.23
N ALA A 406 14.43 14.85 -0.86
CA ALA A 406 15.07 13.62 -0.39
C ALA A 406 15.65 13.75 1.03
N LYS A 407 16.29 14.87 1.36
CA LYS A 407 16.83 15.12 2.70
C LYS A 407 15.75 15.12 3.76
N MET A 408 14.64 15.85 3.51
CA MET A 408 13.48 15.89 4.38
C MET A 408 12.87 14.50 4.56
N MET A 409 12.82 13.69 3.50
CA MET A 409 12.28 12.34 3.59
C MET A 409 13.14 11.45 4.49
N VAL A 410 14.46 11.53 4.39
CA VAL A 410 15.35 10.77 5.27
C VAL A 410 15.29 11.29 6.71
N ASP A 411 15.13 12.61 6.94
CA ASP A 411 14.85 13.19 8.27
C ASP A 411 13.60 12.53 8.88
N ARG A 412 12.49 12.45 8.11
CA ARG A 412 11.26 11.78 8.54
C ARG A 412 11.45 10.28 8.80
N MET A 413 12.23 9.59 7.98
CA MET A 413 12.54 8.18 8.20
C MET A 413 13.28 7.99 9.54
N GLU A 414 14.28 8.82 9.85
CA GLU A 414 15.01 8.79 11.12
C GLU A 414 14.09 9.07 12.32
N GLU A 415 13.21 10.07 12.22
CA GLU A 415 12.21 10.39 13.25
C GLU A 415 11.25 9.21 13.49
N MET A 416 10.74 8.57 12.44
CA MET A 416 9.83 7.42 12.57
C MET A 416 10.53 6.20 13.17
N ILE A 417 11.78 5.93 12.80
CA ILE A 417 12.58 4.87 13.42
C ILE A 417 12.76 5.15 14.92
N ALA A 418 13.02 6.41 15.29
CA ALA A 418 13.14 6.78 16.70
C ALA A 418 11.83 6.62 17.49
N GLN A 419 10.67 6.82 16.85
CA GLN A 419 9.35 6.67 17.46
C GLN A 419 8.99 5.20 17.74
N ASN A 420 9.21 4.29 16.78
CA ASN A 420 8.64 2.94 16.82
C ASN A 420 9.65 1.80 16.64
N ASN A 421 10.92 2.12 16.39
CA ASN A 421 12.01 1.16 16.16
C ASN A 421 11.79 0.25 14.93
N LEU A 422 10.98 0.66 13.95
CA LEU A 422 10.78 -0.06 12.70
C LEU A 422 11.67 0.55 11.61
N THR A 423 12.43 -0.30 10.91
CA THR A 423 13.36 0.09 9.84
C THR A 423 12.86 -0.28 8.45
N GLY A 424 11.66 -0.80 8.35
CA GLY A 424 10.97 -1.09 7.10
C GLY A 424 10.11 0.11 6.65
N PHE A 425 10.12 0.41 5.34
CA PHE A 425 9.33 1.51 4.76
C PHE A 425 8.57 1.04 3.53
N HIS A 426 7.31 1.44 3.46
CA HIS A 426 6.51 1.37 2.26
C HIS A 426 6.19 2.80 1.80
N PHE A 427 6.74 3.20 0.66
CA PHE A 427 6.35 4.47 0.04
C PHE A 427 5.06 4.24 -0.74
N VAL A 428 3.97 4.86 -0.25
CA VAL A 428 2.60 4.63 -0.71
C VAL A 428 2.20 5.58 -1.85
N ASP A 429 3.14 5.88 -2.72
CA ASP A 429 2.93 6.77 -3.86
C ASP A 429 2.01 6.13 -4.92
N GLU A 430 1.29 6.96 -5.67
CA GLU A 430 0.61 6.51 -6.90
C GLU A 430 1.64 6.05 -7.95
N ALA A 431 2.75 6.79 -8.06
CA ALA A 431 3.93 6.41 -8.81
C ALA A 431 5.13 7.20 -8.27
N ALA A 432 6.07 6.53 -7.60
CA ALA A 432 7.26 7.16 -7.07
C ALA A 432 8.14 7.73 -8.19
N PRO A 433 8.53 9.02 -8.10
CA PRO A 433 9.30 9.66 -9.17
C PRO A 433 10.73 9.13 -9.23
N PRO A 434 11.23 8.64 -10.39
CA PRO A 434 12.57 8.04 -10.50
C PRO A 434 13.71 8.97 -10.05
N SER A 435 13.61 10.28 -10.36
CA SER A 435 14.59 11.27 -9.96
C SER A 435 14.66 11.44 -8.45
N LEU A 436 13.51 11.46 -7.76
CA LEU A 436 13.47 11.56 -6.31
C LEU A 436 13.93 10.25 -5.64
N MET A 437 13.58 9.08 -6.20
CA MET A 437 14.08 7.78 -5.73
C MET A 437 15.61 7.73 -5.79
N LYS A 438 16.23 8.28 -6.86
CA LYS A 438 17.68 8.40 -7.00
C LYS A 438 18.28 9.22 -5.85
N GLU A 439 17.77 10.43 -5.63
CA GLU A 439 18.28 11.33 -4.57
C GLU A 439 18.03 10.75 -3.17
N LEU A 440 16.88 10.10 -2.96
CA LEU A 440 16.58 9.39 -1.71
C LEU A 440 17.60 8.28 -1.44
N ALA A 441 17.90 7.45 -2.45
CA ALA A 441 18.87 6.37 -2.32
C ALA A 441 20.27 6.88 -1.96
N ILE A 442 20.69 7.97 -2.61
CA ILE A 442 21.97 8.62 -2.31
C ILE A 442 21.99 9.09 -0.85
N GLU A 443 20.94 9.76 -0.39
CA GLU A 443 20.89 10.31 0.97
C GLU A 443 20.82 9.23 2.05
N ILE A 444 20.07 8.15 1.84
CA ILE A 444 20.02 6.97 2.72
C ILE A 444 21.43 6.37 2.89
N ILE A 445 22.16 6.18 1.78
CA ILE A 445 23.49 5.59 1.81
C ILE A 445 24.51 6.54 2.47
N ARG A 446 24.44 7.84 2.17
CA ARG A 446 25.33 8.87 2.76
C ARG A 446 25.20 8.92 4.28
N ARG A 447 23.97 8.86 4.80
CA ARG A 447 23.71 8.82 6.26
C ARG A 447 23.98 7.45 6.87
N ASN A 448 24.33 6.44 6.05
CA ASN A 448 24.49 5.06 6.51
C ASN A 448 23.24 4.52 7.23
N LEU A 449 22.05 4.97 6.82
CA LEU A 449 20.78 4.55 7.39
C LEU A 449 20.48 3.11 6.95
N LYS A 450 20.26 2.21 7.90
CA LYS A 450 20.01 0.79 7.62
C LYS A 450 18.50 0.54 7.58
N VAL A 451 17.96 0.53 6.39
CA VAL A 451 16.52 0.36 6.13
C VAL A 451 16.27 -0.64 5.01
N THR A 452 15.06 -1.16 4.96
CA THR A 452 14.51 -1.83 3.79
C THR A 452 13.28 -1.07 3.34
N TRP A 453 13.08 -0.96 2.02
CA TRP A 453 11.93 -0.23 1.50
C TRP A 453 11.44 -0.78 0.16
N TRP A 454 10.19 -0.48 -0.14
CA TRP A 454 9.54 -0.80 -1.41
C TRP A 454 8.52 0.28 -1.77
N THR A 455 8.10 0.34 -3.05
CA THR A 455 7.21 1.39 -3.55
C THR A 455 6.50 0.99 -4.83
N ASN A 456 5.46 1.76 -5.19
CA ASN A 456 4.84 1.69 -6.50
C ASN A 456 5.57 2.61 -7.49
N ILE A 457 5.72 2.12 -8.72
CA ILE A 457 6.39 2.83 -9.81
C ILE A 457 5.59 2.74 -11.12
N ARG A 458 5.99 3.53 -12.09
CA ARG A 458 5.73 3.27 -13.50
C ARG A 458 7.00 2.70 -14.13
N PHE A 459 6.89 1.74 -15.05
CA PHE A 459 8.07 1.15 -15.70
C PHE A 459 8.73 2.11 -16.70
N GLU A 460 9.29 3.20 -16.17
CA GLU A 460 9.93 4.26 -16.95
C GLU A 460 11.30 3.85 -17.48
N LYS A 461 11.62 4.26 -18.71
CA LYS A 461 12.92 4.01 -19.32
C LYS A 461 14.12 4.61 -18.58
N SER A 462 13.88 5.48 -17.60
CA SER A 462 14.88 6.05 -16.71
C SER A 462 15.39 5.09 -15.63
N PHE A 463 14.65 4.00 -15.37
CA PHE A 463 15.15 2.92 -14.53
C PHE A 463 16.14 2.06 -15.31
N THR A 464 17.38 2.51 -15.33
CA THR A 464 18.50 1.76 -15.90
C THR A 464 19.10 0.82 -14.86
N ILE A 465 19.87 -0.18 -15.29
CA ILE A 465 20.54 -1.12 -14.38
C ILE A 465 21.36 -0.41 -13.31
N ASP A 466 22.02 0.70 -13.65
CA ASP A 466 22.83 1.47 -12.70
C ASP A 466 21.97 2.15 -11.65
N LEU A 467 20.80 2.71 -12.04
CA LEU A 467 19.85 3.25 -11.08
C LEU A 467 19.28 2.13 -10.21
N CYS A 468 18.93 0.98 -10.78
CA CYS A 468 18.44 -0.17 -10.00
C CYS A 468 19.49 -0.67 -8.98
N ARG A 469 20.77 -0.72 -9.34
CA ARG A 469 21.88 -1.04 -8.41
C ARG A 469 22.01 -0.03 -7.27
N LEU A 470 21.87 1.27 -7.57
CA LEU A 470 21.85 2.32 -6.55
C LEU A 470 20.65 2.16 -5.59
N LEU A 471 19.45 1.92 -6.13
CA LEU A 471 18.25 1.67 -5.33
C LEU A 471 18.43 0.45 -4.42
N LYS A 472 18.97 -0.66 -4.97
CA LYS A 472 19.30 -1.87 -4.19
C LYS A 472 20.25 -1.58 -3.04
N ALA A 473 21.31 -0.83 -3.30
CA ALA A 473 22.31 -0.47 -2.29
C ALA A 473 21.70 0.38 -1.15
N SER A 474 20.64 1.15 -1.42
CA SER A 474 19.91 1.94 -0.41
C SER A 474 18.90 1.12 0.41
N GLY A 475 18.70 -0.17 0.09
CA GLY A 475 17.76 -1.05 0.77
C GLY A 475 16.43 -1.25 0.06
N CYS A 476 16.28 -0.85 -1.21
CA CYS A 476 15.13 -1.22 -2.03
C CYS A 476 15.09 -2.74 -2.22
N ILE A 477 13.98 -3.37 -1.84
CA ILE A 477 13.80 -4.82 -1.94
C ILE A 477 12.80 -5.21 -3.02
N ALA A 478 11.88 -4.32 -3.34
CA ALA A 478 10.83 -4.60 -4.31
C ALA A 478 10.24 -3.32 -4.90
N VAL A 479 9.65 -3.46 -6.07
CA VAL A 479 8.82 -2.46 -6.73
C VAL A 479 7.53 -3.09 -7.23
N SER A 480 6.44 -2.33 -7.21
CA SER A 480 5.17 -2.69 -7.86
C SER A 480 4.90 -1.72 -9.01
N GLY A 481 4.56 -2.22 -10.18
CA GLY A 481 4.31 -1.36 -11.34
C GLY A 481 3.15 -1.80 -12.20
N GLY A 482 2.50 -0.85 -12.87
CA GLY A 482 1.40 -1.13 -13.79
C GLY A 482 1.92 -1.47 -15.19
N LEU A 483 1.90 -2.75 -15.58
CA LEU A 483 1.94 -3.17 -16.97
C LEU A 483 0.56 -2.94 -17.59
N GLU A 484 -0.49 -3.09 -16.82
CA GLU A 484 -1.90 -3.03 -17.19
C GLU A 484 -2.22 -4.11 -18.22
N VAL A 485 -2.30 -3.74 -19.49
CA VAL A 485 -2.59 -4.66 -20.59
C VAL A 485 -1.33 -4.85 -21.42
N ALA A 486 -0.85 -6.09 -21.59
CA ALA A 486 0.30 -6.37 -22.46
C ALA A 486 -0.12 -6.31 -23.94
N SER A 487 -0.45 -5.11 -24.41
CA SER A 487 -0.82 -4.78 -25.79
C SER A 487 -0.47 -3.32 -26.04
N ASP A 488 0.46 -3.05 -26.96
CA ASP A 488 0.90 -1.68 -27.26
C ASP A 488 -0.24 -0.80 -27.78
N ARG A 489 -1.19 -1.37 -28.53
CA ARG A 489 -2.40 -0.65 -28.95
C ARG A 489 -3.22 -0.16 -27.75
N LEU A 490 -3.44 -1.04 -26.80
CA LEU A 490 -4.21 -0.70 -25.58
C LEU A 490 -3.41 0.22 -24.66
N LEU A 491 -2.10 0.01 -24.51
CA LEU A 491 -1.22 0.91 -23.74
C LEU A 491 -1.22 2.33 -24.32
N ALA A 492 -1.26 2.46 -25.64
CA ALA A 492 -1.41 3.76 -26.32
C ALA A 492 -2.79 4.38 -26.06
N LEU A 493 -3.88 3.59 -26.12
CA LEU A 493 -5.25 4.06 -25.86
C LEU A 493 -5.43 4.46 -24.37
N ILE A 494 -4.77 3.75 -23.46
CA ILE A 494 -4.70 4.06 -22.03
C ILE A 494 -3.88 5.35 -21.76
N GLU A 495 -3.09 5.78 -22.71
CA GLU A 495 -2.08 6.84 -22.55
C GLU A 495 -1.06 6.50 -21.43
N LYS A 496 -0.72 5.20 -21.29
CA LYS A 496 0.22 4.73 -20.26
C LYS A 496 1.64 5.24 -20.51
N GLY A 497 2.04 5.46 -21.77
CA GLY A 497 3.35 5.99 -22.16
C GLY A 497 4.51 4.99 -22.02
N VAL A 498 4.21 3.69 -22.02
CA VAL A 498 5.18 2.59 -22.03
C VAL A 498 4.80 1.58 -23.10
N THR A 499 5.75 0.75 -23.54
CA THR A 499 5.52 -0.42 -24.40
C THR A 499 5.83 -1.70 -23.63
N VAL A 500 5.37 -2.85 -24.12
CA VAL A 500 5.66 -4.15 -23.50
C VAL A 500 7.17 -4.42 -23.48
N GLU A 501 7.88 -4.10 -24.57
CA GLU A 501 9.34 -4.22 -24.66
C GLU A 501 10.06 -3.35 -23.60
N GLN A 502 9.59 -2.10 -23.41
CA GLN A 502 10.14 -1.23 -22.37
C GLN A 502 9.92 -1.81 -20.98
N VAL A 503 8.74 -2.37 -20.71
CA VAL A 503 8.44 -3.02 -19.43
C VAL A 503 9.37 -4.22 -19.22
N ALA A 504 9.53 -5.09 -20.22
CA ALA A 504 10.43 -6.24 -20.15
C ALA A 504 11.86 -5.83 -19.77
N ARG A 505 12.40 -4.80 -20.43
CA ARG A 505 13.73 -4.27 -20.10
C ARG A 505 13.82 -3.77 -18.65
N VAL A 506 12.88 -2.91 -18.25
CA VAL A 506 12.93 -2.27 -16.92
C VAL A 506 12.79 -3.32 -15.82
N THR A 507 11.92 -4.31 -16.00
CA THR A 507 11.76 -5.40 -15.05
C THR A 507 12.99 -6.30 -14.99
N ALA A 508 13.67 -6.54 -16.12
CA ALA A 508 14.95 -7.24 -16.17
C ALA A 508 16.06 -6.48 -15.39
N ASP A 509 16.16 -5.15 -15.58
CA ASP A 509 17.14 -4.31 -14.86
C ASP A 509 16.90 -4.36 -13.33
N PHE A 510 15.64 -4.33 -12.86
CA PHE A 510 15.32 -4.47 -11.44
C PHE A 510 15.69 -5.86 -10.92
N THR A 511 15.33 -6.92 -11.65
CA THR A 511 15.58 -8.31 -11.23
C THR A 511 17.08 -8.61 -11.23
N GLU A 512 17.86 -8.15 -12.22
CA GLU A 512 19.32 -8.27 -12.25
C GLU A 512 19.95 -7.57 -11.05
N ALA A 513 19.45 -6.40 -10.66
CA ALA A 513 19.89 -5.71 -9.44
C ALA A 513 19.46 -6.42 -8.14
N GLY A 514 18.67 -7.48 -8.20
CA GLY A 514 18.13 -8.22 -7.05
C GLY A 514 16.97 -7.50 -6.35
N ILE A 515 16.19 -6.74 -7.08
CA ILE A 515 14.94 -6.09 -6.62
C ILE A 515 13.77 -6.85 -7.21
N MET A 516 12.86 -7.34 -6.37
CA MET A 516 11.67 -8.08 -6.82
C MET A 516 10.66 -7.14 -7.52
N VAL A 517 9.97 -7.66 -8.52
CA VAL A 517 8.99 -6.92 -9.30
C VAL A 517 7.60 -7.56 -9.19
N HIS A 518 6.63 -6.75 -8.80
CA HIS A 518 5.21 -7.08 -8.89
C HIS A 518 4.56 -6.30 -10.04
N ALA A 519 3.78 -6.98 -10.89
CA ALA A 519 3.07 -6.37 -12.01
C ALA A 519 1.56 -6.29 -11.75
N TYR A 520 0.99 -5.08 -11.77
CA TYR A 520 -0.45 -4.90 -11.89
C TYR A 520 -0.87 -5.16 -13.32
N LEU A 521 -1.81 -6.08 -13.49
CA LEU A 521 -2.33 -6.53 -14.78
C LEU A 521 -3.84 -6.26 -14.83
N MET A 522 -4.31 -5.80 -15.98
CA MET A 522 -5.72 -5.48 -16.21
C MET A 522 -6.25 -6.20 -17.45
N TYR A 523 -7.52 -6.57 -17.40
CA TYR A 523 -8.27 -7.09 -18.55
C TYR A 523 -9.65 -6.47 -18.61
N GLY A 524 -10.27 -6.48 -19.79
CA GLY A 524 -11.60 -5.90 -19.99
C GLY A 524 -11.60 -4.39 -20.16
N TYR A 525 -10.46 -3.79 -20.52
CA TYR A 525 -10.41 -2.39 -20.90
C TYR A 525 -11.29 -2.15 -22.16
N PRO A 526 -12.01 -1.01 -22.27
CA PRO A 526 -12.85 -0.72 -23.43
C PRO A 526 -12.16 -1.00 -24.78
N THR A 527 -12.89 -1.64 -25.68
CA THR A 527 -12.42 -2.10 -27.00
C THR A 527 -11.39 -3.25 -26.99
N GLN A 528 -11.01 -3.79 -25.84
CA GLN A 528 -10.14 -4.97 -25.79
C GLN A 528 -10.84 -6.19 -26.39
N THR A 529 -10.18 -6.84 -27.34
CA THR A 529 -10.67 -8.04 -27.97
C THR A 529 -10.30 -9.30 -27.20
N ILE A 530 -11.01 -10.41 -27.46
CA ILE A 530 -10.63 -11.74 -26.95
C ILE A 530 -9.18 -12.08 -27.32
N GLN A 531 -8.78 -11.80 -28.59
CA GLN A 531 -7.43 -12.06 -29.05
C GLN A 531 -6.38 -11.31 -28.24
N GLU A 532 -6.60 -10.02 -27.97
CA GLU A 532 -5.67 -9.21 -27.17
C GLU A 532 -5.57 -9.68 -25.72
N THR A 533 -6.64 -10.22 -25.12
CA THR A 533 -6.58 -10.82 -23.79
C THR A 533 -5.67 -12.04 -23.79
N ILE A 534 -5.76 -12.90 -24.82
CA ILE A 534 -4.94 -14.11 -24.92
C ILE A 534 -3.49 -13.77 -25.29
N ASP A 535 -3.28 -12.80 -26.17
CA ASP A 535 -1.96 -12.30 -26.53
C ASP A 535 -1.27 -11.64 -25.31
N SER A 536 -2.03 -10.90 -24.50
CA SER A 536 -1.55 -10.34 -23.21
C SER A 536 -1.14 -11.44 -22.22
N LEU A 537 -1.94 -12.51 -22.11
CA LEU A 537 -1.58 -13.65 -21.26
C LEU A 537 -0.29 -14.34 -21.74
N GLU A 538 -0.08 -14.48 -23.05
CA GLU A 538 1.16 -15.05 -23.60
C GLU A 538 2.38 -14.20 -23.25
N MET A 539 2.30 -12.88 -23.44
CA MET A 539 3.41 -12.00 -23.06
C MET A 539 3.70 -12.05 -21.54
N VAL A 540 2.65 -12.10 -20.71
CA VAL A 540 2.81 -12.27 -19.26
C VAL A 540 3.45 -13.62 -18.92
N ARG A 541 3.06 -14.71 -19.59
CA ARG A 541 3.70 -16.03 -19.44
C ARG A 541 5.20 -15.96 -19.73
N GLN A 542 5.59 -15.31 -20.85
CA GLN A 542 7.01 -15.15 -21.21
C GLN A 542 7.79 -14.27 -20.21
N LEU A 543 7.18 -13.20 -19.66
CA LEU A 543 7.82 -12.37 -18.63
C LEU A 543 8.13 -13.18 -17.35
N PHE A 544 7.23 -14.10 -16.97
CA PHE A 544 7.47 -15.01 -15.84
C PHE A 544 8.47 -16.11 -16.19
N GLU A 545 8.41 -16.67 -17.38
CA GLU A 545 9.37 -17.70 -17.86
C GLU A 545 10.79 -17.14 -17.93
N ALA A 546 10.95 -15.89 -18.32
CA ALA A 546 12.23 -15.16 -18.29
C ALA A 546 12.67 -14.75 -16.88
N ASP A 547 11.90 -15.04 -15.84
CA ASP A 547 12.14 -14.69 -14.43
C ASP A 547 12.39 -13.19 -14.18
N ILE A 548 11.79 -12.29 -14.99
CA ILE A 548 11.95 -10.84 -14.87
C ILE A 548 10.79 -10.16 -14.14
N ILE A 549 9.75 -10.89 -13.78
CA ILE A 549 8.71 -10.53 -12.81
C ILE A 549 8.47 -11.71 -11.88
N GLN A 550 8.28 -11.45 -10.59
CA GLN A 550 8.12 -12.51 -9.57
C GLN A 550 6.69 -12.64 -9.06
N SER A 551 5.88 -11.61 -9.27
CA SER A 551 4.49 -11.60 -8.81
C SER A 551 3.62 -10.75 -9.72
N GLY A 552 2.33 -11.02 -9.75
CA GLY A 552 1.36 -10.23 -10.48
C GLY A 552 -0.06 -10.42 -9.95
N PHE A 553 -0.94 -9.55 -10.39
CA PHE A 553 -2.36 -9.63 -10.06
C PHE A 553 -3.20 -9.12 -11.24
N TRP A 554 -4.19 -9.93 -11.67
CA TRP A 554 -5.17 -9.55 -12.67
C TRP A 554 -6.40 -8.90 -12.04
N HIS A 555 -6.72 -7.67 -12.46
CA HIS A 555 -8.02 -7.08 -12.18
C HIS A 555 -8.81 -6.82 -13.44
N ARG A 556 -10.12 -6.92 -13.30
CA ARG A 556 -11.03 -6.47 -14.34
C ARG A 556 -11.11 -4.95 -14.30
N PHE A 557 -11.10 -4.32 -15.46
CA PHE A 557 -11.32 -2.89 -15.59
C PHE A 557 -12.66 -2.48 -14.95
N ALA A 558 -12.65 -1.41 -14.15
CA ALA A 558 -13.82 -0.73 -13.61
C ALA A 558 -13.84 0.71 -14.14
N LEU A 559 -15.01 1.17 -14.56
CA LEU A 559 -15.18 2.53 -15.06
C LEU A 559 -15.54 3.45 -13.89
N THR A 560 -14.72 4.46 -13.63
CA THR A 560 -14.98 5.45 -12.59
C THR A 560 -15.51 6.76 -13.17
N VAL A 561 -16.38 7.44 -12.45
CA VAL A 561 -17.03 8.68 -12.90
C VAL A 561 -16.07 9.84 -13.16
N HIS A 562 -14.90 9.79 -12.53
CA HIS A 562 -13.87 10.83 -12.59
C HIS A 562 -12.80 10.57 -13.65
N SER A 563 -12.87 9.42 -14.35
CA SER A 563 -11.91 9.05 -15.37
C SER A 563 -12.19 9.74 -16.72
N PRO A 564 -11.15 9.99 -17.55
CA PRO A 564 -11.33 10.49 -18.90
C PRO A 564 -12.27 9.65 -19.76
N ILE A 565 -12.32 8.32 -19.54
CA ILE A 565 -13.22 7.41 -20.27
C ILE A 565 -14.69 7.76 -19.96
N ALA A 566 -15.03 8.04 -18.72
CA ALA A 566 -16.39 8.40 -18.34
C ALA A 566 -16.80 9.80 -18.87
N LEU A 567 -15.83 10.70 -19.03
CA LEU A 567 -16.07 12.06 -19.55
C LEU A 567 -16.28 12.10 -21.07
N ASP A 568 -15.74 11.13 -21.82
CA ASP A 568 -15.88 11.03 -23.27
C ASP A 568 -16.05 9.56 -23.72
N PRO A 569 -17.18 8.91 -23.33
CA PRO A 569 -17.38 7.47 -23.53
C PRO A 569 -17.39 7.05 -25.00
N ASP A 570 -17.85 7.91 -25.92
CA ASP A 570 -17.89 7.62 -27.34
C ASP A 570 -16.49 7.44 -27.94
N LYS A 571 -15.52 8.22 -27.51
CA LYS A 571 -14.10 8.08 -27.90
C LYS A 571 -13.55 6.69 -27.58
N TYR A 572 -14.04 6.07 -26.50
CA TYR A 572 -13.61 4.75 -26.03
C TYR A 572 -14.56 3.61 -26.41
N GLY A 573 -15.56 3.89 -27.25
CA GLY A 573 -16.47 2.86 -27.79
C GLY A 573 -17.37 2.21 -26.74
N ILE A 574 -17.72 2.91 -25.70
CA ILE A 574 -18.63 2.45 -24.65
C ILE A 574 -19.90 3.30 -24.57
N GLU A 575 -20.93 2.75 -23.95
CA GLU A 575 -22.16 3.43 -23.60
C GLU A 575 -22.41 3.26 -22.09
N ILE A 576 -22.48 4.39 -21.37
CA ILE A 576 -22.75 4.36 -19.94
C ILE A 576 -24.22 4.07 -19.72
N THR A 577 -24.51 3.00 -18.97
CA THR A 577 -25.87 2.53 -18.70
C THR A 577 -26.40 2.92 -17.31
N THR A 578 -25.55 3.46 -16.43
CA THR A 578 -25.96 3.98 -15.12
C THR A 578 -26.95 5.13 -15.27
N LEU A 579 -28.24 4.81 -15.15
CA LEU A 579 -29.36 5.75 -15.42
C LEU A 579 -29.67 6.70 -14.25
N LYS A 580 -29.21 6.41 -13.04
CA LYS A 580 -29.46 7.24 -11.85
C LYS A 580 -28.17 7.43 -11.07
N LYS A 581 -27.82 8.70 -10.83
CA LYS A 581 -26.96 9.03 -9.69
C LYS A 581 -27.65 8.54 -8.43
N GLY A 582 -26.96 7.73 -7.63
CA GLY A 582 -27.39 7.44 -6.26
C GLY A 582 -27.41 8.74 -5.45
N ASP A 583 -28.21 8.75 -4.41
CA ASP A 583 -28.32 9.87 -3.47
C ASP A 583 -27.15 9.89 -2.46
N PHE A 584 -26.31 8.85 -2.45
CA PHE A 584 -25.23 8.65 -1.50
C PHE A 584 -23.87 8.43 -2.19
N ALA A 585 -23.54 7.21 -2.62
CA ALA A 585 -22.23 6.85 -3.18
C ALA A 585 -22.27 6.76 -4.71
N ASN A 586 -21.33 7.40 -5.38
CA ASN A 586 -21.31 7.50 -6.84
C ASN A 586 -19.87 7.56 -7.37
N ASN A 587 -19.29 6.43 -7.71
CA ASN A 587 -17.99 6.39 -8.37
C ASN A 587 -17.98 5.39 -9.53
N ASP A 588 -18.29 4.10 -9.28
CA ASP A 588 -18.29 3.09 -10.32
C ASP A 588 -19.52 3.22 -11.22
N LEU A 589 -19.30 3.11 -12.51
CA LEU A 589 -20.32 3.21 -13.53
C LEU A 589 -20.49 1.88 -14.26
N GLU A 590 -21.75 1.53 -14.52
CA GLU A 590 -22.08 0.44 -15.43
C GLU A 590 -22.02 0.94 -16.88
N TYR A 591 -21.49 0.11 -17.78
CA TYR A 591 -21.35 0.44 -19.18
C TYR A 591 -21.48 -0.80 -20.07
N ILE A 592 -21.79 -0.57 -21.34
CA ILE A 592 -21.76 -1.55 -22.40
C ILE A 592 -20.58 -1.23 -23.30
N ASP A 593 -19.70 -2.21 -23.52
CA ASP A 593 -18.66 -2.13 -24.55
C ASP A 593 -19.26 -2.48 -25.90
N LYS A 594 -19.16 -1.58 -26.88
CA LYS A 594 -19.71 -1.76 -28.23
C LYS A 594 -19.05 -2.92 -29.01
N THR A 595 -17.91 -3.44 -28.55
CA THR A 595 -17.30 -4.65 -29.12
C THR A 595 -18.07 -5.92 -28.78
N GLY A 596 -18.90 -5.90 -27.71
CA GLY A 596 -19.68 -7.05 -27.24
C GLY A 596 -18.87 -8.18 -26.63
N CYS A 597 -17.62 -7.94 -26.24
CA CYS A 597 -16.78 -8.95 -25.58
C CYS A 597 -17.18 -9.14 -24.11
N ASP A 598 -17.57 -10.38 -23.73
CA ASP A 598 -17.76 -10.75 -22.33
C ASP A 598 -16.42 -11.12 -21.70
N HIS A 599 -15.80 -10.16 -21.01
CA HIS A 599 -14.51 -10.35 -20.33
C HIS A 599 -14.60 -11.19 -19.06
N SER A 600 -15.79 -11.40 -18.48
CA SER A 600 -15.96 -12.21 -17.26
C SER A 600 -15.50 -13.66 -17.44
N GLN A 601 -15.59 -14.17 -18.68
CA GLN A 601 -15.18 -15.55 -19.04
C GLN A 601 -13.69 -15.83 -18.84
N PHE A 602 -12.85 -14.80 -18.73
CA PHE A 602 -11.39 -14.98 -18.59
C PHE A 602 -10.92 -15.03 -17.14
N SER A 603 -11.73 -14.59 -16.17
CA SER A 603 -11.33 -14.36 -14.78
C SER A 603 -10.60 -15.56 -14.17
N GLU A 604 -11.21 -16.74 -14.21
CA GLU A 604 -10.66 -17.95 -13.56
C GLU A 604 -9.41 -18.47 -14.28
N GLY A 605 -9.41 -18.49 -15.60
CA GLY A 605 -8.25 -18.92 -16.40
C GLY A 605 -7.04 -17.99 -16.19
N LEU A 606 -7.25 -16.68 -16.18
CA LEU A 606 -6.18 -15.68 -15.91
C LEU A 606 -5.62 -15.83 -14.49
N LYS A 607 -6.46 -16.01 -13.48
CA LYS A 607 -6.02 -16.20 -12.09
C LYS A 607 -5.23 -17.49 -11.94
N LYS A 608 -5.77 -18.60 -12.46
CA LYS A 608 -5.16 -19.93 -12.35
C LYS A 608 -3.81 -20.01 -13.05
N SER A 609 -3.71 -19.51 -14.29
CA SER A 609 -2.45 -19.48 -15.03
C SER A 609 -1.40 -18.61 -14.32
N LEU A 610 -1.77 -17.40 -13.90
CA LEU A 610 -0.87 -16.50 -13.18
C LEU A 610 -0.35 -17.11 -11.88
N PHE A 611 -1.22 -17.75 -11.08
CA PHE A 611 -0.81 -18.43 -9.85
C PHE A 611 0.24 -19.49 -10.13
N ASN A 612 0.08 -20.28 -11.19
CA ASN A 612 1.05 -21.31 -11.58
C ASN A 612 2.38 -20.66 -12.05
N TYR A 613 2.32 -19.62 -12.88
CA TYR A 613 3.51 -18.92 -13.38
C TYR A 613 4.33 -18.27 -12.24
N MET A 614 3.68 -17.66 -11.26
CA MET A 614 4.35 -17.13 -10.05
C MET A 614 5.14 -18.22 -9.28
N HIS A 615 4.78 -19.49 -9.43
CA HIS A 615 5.47 -20.61 -8.80
C HIS A 615 6.37 -21.40 -9.74
N GLY A 616 6.65 -20.86 -10.94
CA GLY A 616 7.58 -21.44 -11.90
C GLY A 616 7.09 -22.71 -12.58
N ILE A 617 5.77 -22.90 -12.67
CA ILE A 617 5.17 -24.09 -13.31
C ILE A 617 4.10 -23.71 -14.33
N GLY A 618 3.79 -24.66 -15.24
CA GLY A 618 2.71 -24.53 -16.21
C GLY A 618 3.06 -23.69 -17.44
N PHE A 619 4.33 -23.34 -17.65
CA PHE A 619 4.75 -22.62 -18.86
C PHE A 619 4.56 -23.42 -20.14
N GLU A 620 4.63 -24.75 -20.03
CA GLU A 620 4.41 -25.72 -21.12
C GLU A 620 2.94 -25.99 -21.41
N ILE A 621 2.02 -25.55 -20.53
CA ILE A 621 0.58 -25.80 -20.71
C ILE A 621 0.04 -24.88 -21.81
N PRO A 622 -0.62 -25.40 -22.85
CA PRO A 622 -1.25 -24.56 -23.86
C PRO A 622 -2.22 -23.57 -23.22
N LEU A 623 -2.20 -22.31 -23.62
CA LEU A 623 -3.05 -21.26 -23.04
C LEU A 623 -4.53 -21.63 -23.03
N GLN A 624 -4.98 -22.40 -24.04
CA GLN A 624 -6.36 -22.87 -24.18
C GLN A 624 -6.81 -23.73 -22.98
N ASP A 625 -5.88 -24.46 -22.37
CA ASP A 625 -6.19 -25.43 -21.31
C ASP A 625 -6.42 -24.76 -19.94
N TRP A 626 -6.14 -23.45 -19.83
CA TRP A 626 -6.47 -22.67 -18.67
C TRP A 626 -7.95 -22.24 -18.59
N PHE A 627 -8.69 -22.32 -19.72
CA PHE A 627 -10.04 -21.80 -19.85
C PHE A 627 -11.06 -22.91 -20.14
N GLU A 628 -12.23 -22.82 -19.56
CA GLU A 628 -13.34 -23.75 -19.84
C GLU A 628 -13.94 -23.52 -21.24
N LYS A 629 -14.00 -22.25 -21.67
CA LYS A 629 -14.52 -21.88 -22.99
C LYS A 629 -13.41 -21.94 -24.04
N LYS A 630 -13.78 -22.26 -25.26
CA LYS A 630 -12.85 -22.26 -26.39
C LYS A 630 -12.35 -20.83 -26.66
N ILE A 631 -11.04 -20.65 -26.62
CA ILE A 631 -10.37 -19.38 -26.91
C ILE A 631 -9.46 -19.50 -28.13
N PRO A 632 -9.10 -18.38 -28.81
CA PRO A 632 -8.15 -18.40 -29.92
C PRO A 632 -6.73 -18.78 -29.44
N LYS A 633 -5.87 -19.17 -30.38
CA LYS A 633 -4.42 -19.27 -30.12
C LYS A 633 -3.81 -17.88 -30.06
N SER A 634 -2.75 -17.72 -29.27
CA SER A 634 -1.97 -16.48 -29.28
C SER A 634 -1.33 -16.27 -30.66
N LYS A 635 -1.21 -14.99 -31.04
CA LYS A 635 -0.49 -14.50 -32.25
C LYS A 635 0.91 -13.98 -31.90
N ILE A 636 1.27 -13.93 -30.63
CA ILE A 636 2.58 -13.46 -30.17
C ILE A 636 3.63 -14.52 -30.49
N ASP A 637 4.79 -14.06 -30.97
CA ASP A 637 5.94 -14.92 -31.16
C ASP A 637 6.35 -15.55 -29.81
N LYS A 638 6.69 -16.83 -29.83
CA LYS A 638 7.06 -17.59 -28.61
C LYS A 638 8.30 -17.05 -27.92
N ASP A 639 9.17 -16.35 -28.66
CA ASP A 639 10.44 -15.81 -28.17
C ASP A 639 10.40 -14.26 -28.06
N PHE A 640 9.19 -13.64 -28.13
CA PHE A 640 9.01 -12.18 -28.21
C PHE A 640 9.74 -11.42 -27.09
N ILE A 641 9.62 -11.88 -25.84
CA ILE A 641 10.30 -11.23 -24.71
C ILE A 641 11.80 -11.49 -24.74
N GLU A 642 12.24 -12.70 -25.05
CA GLU A 642 13.67 -13.05 -25.18
C GLU A 642 14.33 -12.22 -26.30
N ASP A 643 13.71 -12.10 -27.45
CA ASP A 643 14.19 -11.29 -28.56
C ASP A 643 14.24 -9.80 -28.18
N SER A 644 13.24 -9.31 -27.46
CA SER A 644 13.22 -7.93 -26.93
C SER A 644 14.41 -7.68 -25.99
N LEU A 645 14.72 -8.62 -25.12
CA LEU A 645 15.87 -8.52 -24.20
C LEU A 645 17.22 -8.60 -24.95
N ASN A 646 17.36 -9.49 -25.93
CA ASN A 646 18.57 -9.68 -26.72
C ASN A 646 18.92 -8.50 -27.63
N GLN A 647 17.92 -7.74 -28.11
CA GLN A 647 18.11 -6.56 -28.94
C GLN A 647 18.48 -5.30 -28.16
N MET A 648 18.48 -5.36 -26.84
CA MET A 648 18.73 -4.19 -26.00
C MET A 648 20.18 -3.80 -26.00
N ARG A 649 20.42 -2.53 -26.30
CA ARG A 649 21.69 -1.86 -26.03
C ARG A 649 21.54 -1.03 -24.75
N LEU A 650 22.52 -1.13 -23.85
CA LEU A 650 22.61 -0.19 -22.76
C LEU A 650 22.70 1.23 -23.34
N PRO A 651 21.89 2.18 -22.86
CA PRO A 651 22.00 3.54 -23.35
C PRO A 651 23.38 4.11 -22.98
N ASP A 652 24.00 4.81 -23.92
CA ASP A 652 25.25 5.51 -23.65
C ASP A 652 25.03 6.54 -22.52
N PRO A 653 25.95 6.59 -21.55
CA PRO A 653 25.88 7.58 -20.47
C PRO A 653 25.88 9.00 -21.03
N LYS A 654 25.08 9.87 -20.44
CA LYS A 654 25.03 11.29 -20.78
C LYS A 654 26.05 12.08 -19.97
N ASP A 655 26.61 13.11 -20.56
CA ASP A 655 27.66 13.96 -19.97
C ASP A 655 27.33 14.47 -18.55
N HIS A 656 26.07 14.75 -18.29
CA HIS A 656 25.60 15.31 -17.01
C HIS A 656 25.24 14.26 -15.94
N GLN A 657 25.24 12.96 -16.28
CA GLN A 657 24.95 11.91 -15.32
C GLN A 657 26.06 11.85 -14.25
N ARG A 658 25.66 11.55 -13.02
CA ARG A 658 26.56 11.47 -11.88
C ARG A 658 27.24 10.10 -11.85
N VAL A 659 28.56 10.09 -11.72
CA VAL A 659 29.35 8.89 -11.48
C VAL A 659 29.48 8.68 -9.97
N ILE A 660 29.15 7.48 -9.49
CA ILE A 660 29.14 7.15 -8.07
C ILE A 660 29.84 5.81 -7.84
N TRP A 661 30.70 5.76 -6.84
CA TRP A 661 31.23 4.54 -6.26
C TRP A 661 30.46 4.21 -4.98
N LEU A 662 29.73 3.09 -4.98
CA LEU A 662 28.89 2.63 -3.86
C LEU A 662 29.68 1.80 -2.85
N GLY A 663 30.79 1.15 -3.28
CA GLY A 663 31.55 0.20 -2.49
C GLY A 663 32.46 0.84 -1.44
N ASP A 664 33.01 -0.01 -0.56
CA ASP A 664 34.15 0.36 0.28
C ASP A 664 35.39 0.56 -0.59
N PHE A 665 36.45 1.17 -0.03
CA PHE A 665 37.73 1.30 -0.72
C PHE A 665 38.30 -0.09 -0.99
N PRO A 666 38.56 -0.49 -2.27
CA PRO A 666 39.12 -1.78 -2.58
C PRO A 666 40.60 -1.87 -2.13
N GLN A 667 41.01 -3.06 -1.73
CA GLN A 667 42.43 -3.37 -1.60
C GLN A 667 42.95 -3.77 -2.98
N THR A 668 44.13 -3.27 -3.35
CA THR A 668 44.75 -3.57 -4.63
C THR A 668 45.98 -4.43 -4.42
N VAL A 669 46.13 -5.50 -5.21
CA VAL A 669 47.29 -6.40 -5.18
C VAL A 669 47.87 -6.50 -6.60
N PRO A 670 49.10 -6.10 -6.84
CA PRO A 670 49.74 -6.24 -8.15
C PRO A 670 49.92 -7.73 -8.55
N VAL A 671 49.49 -8.06 -9.79
CA VAL A 671 49.61 -9.41 -10.36
C VAL A 671 50.17 -9.28 -11.78
N LYS A 672 51.48 -9.30 -11.93
CA LYS A 672 52.20 -9.05 -13.20
C LYS A 672 51.84 -7.68 -13.82
N LYS A 673 51.22 -7.67 -15.00
CA LYS A 673 50.72 -6.47 -15.72
C LYS A 673 49.29 -6.08 -15.33
N LYS A 674 48.71 -6.75 -14.35
CA LYS A 674 47.33 -6.48 -13.87
C LYS A 674 47.33 -6.16 -12.38
N THR A 675 46.25 -5.58 -11.92
CA THR A 675 45.97 -5.35 -10.51
C THR A 675 44.74 -6.11 -10.14
N GLU A 676 44.80 -6.91 -9.09
CA GLU A 676 43.63 -7.57 -8.48
C GLU A 676 42.93 -6.59 -7.53
N PHE A 677 41.65 -6.38 -7.73
CA PHE A 677 40.80 -5.61 -6.83
C PHE A 677 40.08 -6.54 -5.84
N LYS A 678 40.27 -6.30 -4.55
CA LYS A 678 39.57 -7.00 -3.47
C LYS A 678 38.53 -6.04 -2.85
N VAL A 679 37.28 -6.20 -3.24
CA VAL A 679 36.16 -5.43 -2.67
C VAL A 679 35.54 -6.24 -1.54
N LYS A 680 35.38 -5.62 -0.38
CA LYS A 680 34.79 -6.25 0.80
C LYS A 680 33.35 -6.72 0.49
N GLY A 681 33.10 -8.02 0.77
CA GLY A 681 31.78 -8.61 0.53
C GLY A 681 31.55 -9.19 -0.87
N TYR A 682 32.42 -8.91 -1.83
CA TYR A 682 32.38 -9.56 -3.14
C TYR A 682 32.88 -11.02 -3.04
N LYS A 683 32.09 -11.96 -3.51
CA LYS A 683 32.37 -13.41 -3.45
C LYS A 683 32.57 -14.03 -4.84
N GLY A 684 32.70 -13.21 -5.89
CA GLY A 684 32.94 -13.68 -7.25
C GLY A 684 34.39 -13.99 -7.55
N GLU A 685 34.70 -14.29 -8.82
CA GLU A 685 36.03 -14.49 -9.33
C GLU A 685 36.94 -13.28 -9.06
N PRO A 686 38.29 -13.47 -8.89
CA PRO A 686 39.21 -12.37 -8.70
C PRO A 686 39.14 -11.34 -9.82
N MET A 687 38.86 -10.07 -9.48
CA MET A 687 38.78 -9.00 -10.45
C MET A 687 40.16 -8.52 -10.83
N LEU A 688 40.62 -8.92 -12.01
CA LEU A 688 41.92 -8.52 -12.56
C LEU A 688 41.67 -7.40 -13.58
N MET A 689 42.24 -6.22 -13.32
CA MET A 689 42.18 -5.04 -14.18
C MET A 689 43.55 -4.71 -14.73
N ASN A 690 43.62 -4.02 -15.89
CA ASN A 690 44.86 -3.40 -16.36
C ASN A 690 45.44 -2.51 -15.25
N ALA A 691 46.77 -2.63 -14.98
CA ALA A 691 47.38 -1.91 -13.85
C ALA A 691 47.27 -0.38 -13.98
N GLU A 692 47.41 0.17 -15.18
CA GLU A 692 47.34 1.62 -15.42
C GLU A 692 45.92 2.13 -15.22
N TYR A 693 44.87 1.37 -15.65
CA TYR A 693 43.48 1.70 -15.41
C TYR A 693 43.12 1.60 -13.91
N ALA A 694 43.67 0.60 -13.23
CA ALA A 694 43.52 0.44 -11.81
C ALA A 694 44.10 1.63 -11.02
N ASP A 695 45.29 2.08 -11.34
CA ASP A 695 45.94 3.23 -10.70
C ASP A 695 45.18 4.53 -10.96
N TRP A 696 44.68 4.73 -12.19
CA TRP A 696 43.82 5.87 -12.50
C TRP A 696 42.54 5.80 -11.70
N PHE A 697 41.82 4.70 -11.74
CA PHE A 697 40.54 4.54 -11.02
C PHE A 697 40.72 4.80 -9.52
N MET A 698 41.78 4.22 -8.90
CA MET A 698 42.08 4.43 -7.49
C MET A 698 42.37 5.91 -7.15
N SER A 699 42.94 6.68 -8.09
CA SER A 699 43.12 8.12 -7.92
C SER A 699 41.82 8.89 -7.91
N GLN A 700 40.76 8.39 -8.59
CA GLN A 700 39.44 9.01 -8.72
C GLN A 700 38.45 8.55 -7.66
N ILE A 701 38.62 7.38 -7.04
CA ILE A 701 37.61 6.72 -6.22
C ILE A 701 37.11 7.58 -5.04
N LYS A 702 37.98 8.41 -4.44
CA LYS A 702 37.58 9.35 -3.39
C LYS A 702 36.60 10.41 -3.90
N ASN A 703 36.85 10.89 -5.12
CA ASN A 703 36.07 11.96 -5.73
C ASN A 703 34.66 11.48 -6.10
N ILE A 704 34.54 10.23 -6.62
CA ILE A 704 33.29 9.62 -7.03
C ILE A 704 32.60 8.81 -5.92
N SER A 705 33.19 8.72 -4.72
CA SER A 705 32.57 8.02 -3.59
C SER A 705 31.22 8.65 -3.25
N ILE A 706 30.22 7.82 -3.01
CA ILE A 706 28.87 8.27 -2.59
C ILE A 706 28.92 9.12 -1.30
N LYS A 707 29.94 8.96 -0.47
CA LYS A 707 30.16 9.75 0.75
C LYS A 707 30.65 11.16 0.47
N ASN A 708 31.08 11.46 -0.76
CA ASN A 708 31.53 12.79 -1.14
C ASN A 708 30.32 13.66 -1.52
N GLU A 709 30.31 14.90 -1.04
CA GLU A 709 29.26 15.87 -1.39
C GLU A 709 29.43 16.43 -2.81
N LYS A 710 30.66 16.48 -3.29
CA LYS A 710 30.95 16.96 -4.64
C LYS A 710 30.38 15.96 -5.66
N VAL A 711 29.52 16.45 -6.55
CA VAL A 711 29.03 15.71 -7.69
C VAL A 711 30.12 15.67 -8.76
N VAL A 712 30.47 14.48 -9.23
CA VAL A 712 31.33 14.28 -10.39
C VAL A 712 30.48 13.76 -11.54
N THR A 713 30.45 14.49 -12.63
CA THR A 713 29.70 14.11 -13.84
C THR A 713 30.49 13.10 -14.67
N TYR A 714 29.77 12.36 -15.54
CA TYR A 714 30.39 11.42 -16.48
C TYR A 714 31.43 12.11 -17.37
N LYS A 715 31.10 13.36 -17.84
CA LYS A 715 32.04 14.16 -18.62
C LYS A 715 33.31 14.50 -17.84
N GLU A 716 33.18 15.04 -16.62
CA GLU A 716 34.33 15.37 -15.78
C GLU A 716 35.19 14.15 -15.50
N TRP A 717 34.58 13.01 -15.24
CA TRP A 717 35.28 11.76 -15.00
C TRP A 717 36.03 11.27 -16.27
N ALA A 718 35.36 11.33 -17.42
CA ALA A 718 35.98 11.01 -18.71
C ALA A 718 37.13 11.97 -19.05
N ASP A 719 37.03 13.24 -18.68
CA ASP A 719 38.10 14.22 -18.93
C ASP A 719 39.37 13.87 -18.12
N THR A 720 39.22 13.42 -16.85
CA THR A 720 40.41 12.93 -16.06
C THR A 720 41.09 11.71 -16.69
N PHE A 721 40.37 10.88 -17.42
CA PHE A 721 40.92 9.75 -18.15
C PHE A 721 41.74 10.25 -19.38
N ARG A 722 41.17 11.20 -20.14
CA ARG A 722 41.82 11.79 -21.31
C ARG A 722 43.11 12.55 -21.01
N GLU A 723 43.25 13.07 -19.77
CA GLU A 723 44.47 13.70 -19.29
C GLU A 723 45.62 12.69 -19.10
N ARG A 724 45.32 11.40 -18.94
CA ARG A 724 46.29 10.35 -18.63
C ARG A 724 46.51 9.37 -19.77
N PHE A 725 45.54 9.18 -20.67
CA PHE A 725 45.58 8.17 -21.71
C PHE A 725 45.36 8.78 -23.09
N ASP A 726 46.11 8.33 -24.08
CA ASP A 726 46.02 8.83 -25.47
C ASP A 726 44.91 8.19 -26.30
N HIS A 727 44.08 7.32 -25.71
CA HIS A 727 42.97 6.67 -26.39
C HIS A 727 41.59 7.08 -25.79
N PRO A 728 40.49 6.92 -26.56
CA PRO A 728 39.17 7.37 -26.15
C PRO A 728 38.71 6.68 -24.86
N PHE A 729 38.07 7.44 -23.98
CA PHE A 729 37.44 6.94 -22.73
C PHE A 729 36.42 5.84 -22.97
N ALA A 730 35.70 5.85 -24.10
CA ALA A 730 34.74 4.81 -24.48
C ALA A 730 35.40 3.41 -24.57
N MET A 731 36.69 3.31 -24.93
CA MET A 731 37.40 2.03 -24.94
C MET A 731 37.55 1.43 -23.54
N PHE A 732 37.80 2.26 -22.54
CA PHE A 732 37.79 1.82 -21.15
C PHE A 732 36.37 1.49 -20.70
N TYR A 733 35.40 2.41 -20.92
CA TYR A 733 34.04 2.27 -20.43
C TYR A 733 33.32 1.03 -21.00
N MET A 734 33.64 0.61 -22.22
CA MET A 734 33.12 -0.61 -22.86
C MET A 734 34.01 -1.84 -22.62
N SER A 735 35.04 -1.73 -21.80
CA SER A 735 35.95 -2.86 -21.53
C SER A 735 35.41 -3.74 -20.40
N GLY A 736 35.88 -4.99 -20.35
CA GLY A 736 35.65 -5.89 -19.21
C GLY A 736 36.16 -5.34 -17.87
N ASP A 737 37.13 -4.41 -17.88
CA ASP A 737 37.64 -3.75 -16.68
C ASP A 737 36.57 -2.82 -16.07
N ALA A 738 35.91 -2.02 -16.90
CA ALA A 738 34.81 -1.17 -16.46
C ALA A 738 33.56 -1.99 -16.04
N GLU A 739 33.24 -3.05 -16.80
CA GLU A 739 32.17 -3.98 -16.44
C GLU A 739 32.37 -4.60 -15.05
N ASN A 740 33.64 -5.02 -14.75
CA ASN A 740 33.97 -5.51 -13.42
C ASN A 740 33.77 -4.47 -12.33
N LEU A 741 34.12 -3.21 -12.57
CA LEU A 741 33.83 -2.11 -11.62
C LEU A 741 32.33 -1.87 -11.42
N MET A 742 31.54 -1.96 -12.50
CA MET A 742 30.07 -1.82 -12.43
C MET A 742 29.44 -2.95 -11.60
N LYS A 743 29.93 -4.17 -11.72
CA LYS A 743 29.46 -5.32 -10.90
C LYS A 743 29.69 -5.14 -9.41
N VAL A 744 30.64 -4.32 -9.01
CA VAL A 744 31.04 -4.16 -7.60
C VAL A 744 30.77 -2.78 -7.03
N GLY A 745 30.10 -1.91 -7.77
CA GLY A 745 29.58 -0.68 -7.21
C GLY A 745 29.86 0.62 -7.96
N LEU A 746 30.44 0.57 -9.16
CA LEU A 746 30.48 1.74 -10.04
C LEU A 746 29.10 1.89 -10.72
N VAL A 747 28.47 3.04 -10.58
CA VAL A 747 27.19 3.37 -11.24
C VAL A 747 27.23 4.75 -11.84
N VAL A 748 26.51 4.93 -12.98
CA VAL A 748 26.34 6.21 -13.68
C VAL A 748 24.83 6.53 -13.75
N VAL A 749 24.39 7.51 -12.94
CA VAL A 749 22.96 7.78 -12.69
C VAL A 749 22.57 9.24 -12.90
#